data_9778b68725efa832faa2a30f6234e75c
#
_entry.id   9778b68725efa832faa2a30f6234e75c
#
_cell.length_a   1.000
_cell.length_b   1.000
_cell.length_c   1.000
_cell.angle_alpha   90.00
_cell.angle_beta   90.00
_cell.angle_gamma   90.00
#
_symmetry.space_group_name_H-M   'P 1'
#
loop_
_entity.id
_entity.type
_entity.pdbx_description
1 polymer ?
#
loop_
_entity_poly.entity_id
_entity_poly.type
_entity_poly.pdbx_seq_one_letter_code
_entity_poly.pdbx_strand_id
1 'polypeptide(L)'
;MRLSRNRSLPCFAPSLAKLVSSTLYSAVSSASGETLSSCCSSFLRLRGFRNISLRTMASHVVGYPRMGPKRELKFALESFWDKKSSAADLEEVAKELRASIWKQMVDAGVKYIPSNTFSFYDQVLDTTAMLGAVPPRYGWSGEEIGFDTYFSMARGNATLPAMEMTKWFDTNYHYIVPELSAELKFTYASHKALNEYKEAKELGIETVPVLVGPVSYLLLSKPAKGVSKTFNLLSLLDSILPIYKEVISELKAAGASLVQLDEPSLVLDLEAHQLEAFSKAYSYLEEATDVKLLVETYFADIPVETYKTIIGLKGISAIGFDLVRGSQTLALIKEVGFPADKVLYAGVVDGRNIWANDLAASLSILQSLESIVGKGKLVVSTSCSLMHTAVDLVNETKLDSEIKSWMAFAAQKLIEVNALAKALAGQKDEEFFVANAAAQTSRRLSPRVTNEAVQKAAAELKTSDHRRATPVNIRLEQQQKHLNLPILPTTTIGSFPQTVELRRVRREYKINKISEEEYVSFIKDEIAKVVKIQEDLDIDVLVHGEPERNDMVEYFGEQLQGFAFTVNGWVQSYGSRCVKPPVIYGDVSRPKAMTVFWSKMAQSMTARPMKGMLTGPVTILNWSFVRNDQPRSETCMQIALAIKDEVEDLEAGGIQVIQIDEAALREGLPLRKSEHAFYLDWAVHGFRITNCGVKDTTQIHTHMCYSNFNDIIHSIIDMDADVITIENSRSDEKLLSVFREGVKYGAGIGPGVYDIHSPRIPSTEEIADRISKMLAVLESNILWVNPDCGLKTRKYPEVLPALTAMVAAAKLLRTQLASAK
;
A
#
# COMPACT_ATOMS: atom_id res chain seq x y z
N MET A 1 -54.34 7.20 24.78
CA MET A 1 -55.06 6.05 25.34
C MET A 1 -54.09 4.93 25.61
N ARG A 2 -54.03 4.47 26.82
CA ARG A 2 -53.26 3.38 27.41
C ARG A 2 -53.54 2.01 26.74
N LEU A 3 -52.47 1.14 26.71
CA LEU A 3 -52.41 -0.20 27.30
C LEU A 3 -51.28 -0.95 26.63
N SER A 4 -50.12 -1.07 27.21
CA SER A 4 -49.50 -2.13 28.06
C SER A 4 -49.82 -3.56 27.65
N ARG A 5 -48.77 -4.33 27.29
CA ARG A 5 -48.50 -5.66 27.91
C ARG A 5 -47.13 -6.20 27.57
N ASN A 6 -46.36 -6.41 28.64
CA ASN A 6 -45.15 -7.22 28.76
C ASN A 6 -45.28 -8.62 28.16
N ARG A 7 -44.23 -9.13 27.52
CA ARG A 7 -43.78 -10.51 27.72
C ARG A 7 -42.25 -10.57 27.61
N SER A 8 -41.68 -10.87 28.76
CA SER A 8 -40.31 -11.29 29.01
C SER A 8 -40.02 -12.65 28.39
N LEU A 9 -38.84 -12.83 27.79
CA LEU A 9 -38.17 -14.13 27.61
C LEU A 9 -36.68 -14.00 27.93
N PRO A 10 -35.99 -15.07 28.36
CA PRO A 10 -34.97 -14.96 29.40
C PRO A 10 -33.54 -14.81 28.87
N CYS A 11 -32.77 -14.10 29.68
CA CYS A 11 -31.32 -14.09 29.65
C CYS A 11 -30.74 -15.51 29.81
N PHE A 12 -29.85 -15.90 28.90
CA PHE A 12 -28.81 -16.87 29.24
C PHE A 12 -27.49 -16.12 29.39
N ALA A 13 -26.99 -16.22 30.61
CA ALA A 13 -25.79 -15.57 31.09
C ALA A 13 -24.49 -16.31 30.63
N PRO A 14 -23.35 -15.60 30.58
CA PRO A 14 -22.06 -16.22 30.41
C PRO A 14 -21.51 -16.69 31.78
N SER A 15 -21.32 -17.96 31.94
CA SER A 15 -20.58 -18.52 33.07
C SER A 15 -19.51 -19.46 32.54
N LEU A 16 -18.27 -18.99 32.51
CA LEU A 16 -17.06 -19.84 32.54
C LEU A 16 -15.75 -19.06 32.81
N ALA A 17 -15.84 -17.86 33.39
CA ALA A 17 -14.64 -17.08 33.74
C ALA A 17 -14.52 -16.75 35.23
N LYS A 18 -15.20 -17.48 36.12
CA LYS A 18 -15.17 -17.21 37.57
C LYS A 18 -14.98 -18.46 38.45
N LEU A 19 -14.24 -19.46 37.99
CA LEU A 19 -14.04 -20.68 38.81
C LEU A 19 -12.58 -21.03 39.10
N VAL A 20 -11.62 -20.10 38.90
CA VAL A 20 -10.21 -20.34 39.26
C VAL A 20 -9.65 -19.35 40.29
N SER A 21 -10.41 -18.38 40.79
CA SER A 21 -9.88 -17.40 41.76
C SER A 21 -10.42 -17.48 43.20
N SER A 22 -11.20 -18.51 43.56
CA SER A 22 -11.82 -18.58 44.92
C SER A 22 -11.32 -19.71 45.81
N THR A 23 -10.29 -20.48 45.42
CA THR A 23 -9.79 -21.61 46.25
C THR A 23 -8.41 -21.38 46.85
N LEU A 24 -7.83 -20.19 46.75
CA LEU A 24 -6.49 -19.86 47.31
C LEU A 24 -6.49 -18.73 48.35
N TYR A 25 -7.67 -18.27 48.80
CA TYR A 25 -7.76 -17.15 49.79
C TYR A 25 -8.38 -17.54 51.16
N SER A 26 -8.65 -18.83 51.40
CA SER A 26 -9.26 -19.26 52.69
C SER A 26 -8.38 -20.14 53.59
N ALA A 27 -7.06 -20.22 53.34
CA ALA A 27 -6.13 -21.03 54.10
C ALA A 27 -5.03 -20.25 54.87
N VAL A 28 -5.13 -18.92 55.00
CA VAL A 28 -4.16 -18.11 55.77
C VAL A 28 -4.86 -17.12 56.69
N SER A 29 -5.76 -17.57 57.53
CA SER A 29 -6.23 -16.77 58.67
C SER A 29 -6.61 -17.63 59.86
N SER A 30 -5.69 -18.45 60.34
CA SER A 30 -5.76 -18.94 61.74
C SER A 30 -4.48 -19.69 62.09
N ALA A 31 -3.45 -18.96 62.46
CA ALA A 31 -2.39 -19.46 63.36
C ALA A 31 -1.64 -18.24 63.89
N SER A 32 -1.85 -17.96 65.12
CA SER A 32 -1.14 -17.01 65.98
C SER A 32 0.31 -17.39 66.18
N GLY A 33 1.15 -16.37 66.11
CA GLY A 33 2.41 -16.11 66.77
C GLY A 33 3.36 -17.26 67.17
N GLU A 34 4.63 -16.97 66.89
CA GLU A 34 5.86 -17.55 67.39
C GLU A 34 6.54 -18.62 66.53
N THR A 35 7.82 -18.28 66.27
CA THR A 35 8.89 -19.19 65.75
C THR A 35 8.91 -19.50 64.24
N LEU A 36 9.35 -18.53 63.48
CA LEU A 36 9.83 -18.68 62.10
C LEU A 36 11.26 -18.14 61.94
N SER A 37 12.19 -18.73 62.70
CA SER A 37 13.64 -18.42 62.51
C SER A 37 14.56 -19.65 62.39
N SER A 38 13.98 -20.86 62.28
CA SER A 38 14.80 -22.07 62.28
C SER A 38 14.52 -23.08 61.15
N CYS A 39 13.62 -22.81 60.24
CA CYS A 39 13.30 -23.75 59.13
C CYS A 39 13.79 -23.36 57.72
N CYS A 40 14.43 -22.21 57.58
CA CYS A 40 14.92 -21.78 56.21
C CYS A 40 16.31 -22.29 55.86
N SER A 41 17.05 -22.97 56.78
CA SER A 41 18.44 -23.41 56.47
C SER A 41 18.55 -24.92 56.16
N SER A 42 17.49 -25.70 56.13
CA SER A 42 17.59 -27.15 55.91
C SER A 42 16.95 -27.66 54.62
N PHE A 43 16.36 -26.80 53.79
CA PHE A 43 15.81 -27.19 52.50
C PHE A 43 16.66 -26.84 51.28
N LEU A 44 17.90 -26.36 51.48
CA LEU A 44 18.86 -25.97 50.43
C LEU A 44 19.93 -27.04 50.14
N ARG A 45 19.78 -28.25 50.55
CA ARG A 45 20.68 -29.37 50.18
C ARG A 45 19.89 -30.61 49.78
N LEU A 46 19.30 -30.55 48.59
CA LEU A 46 18.96 -31.77 47.84
C LEU A 46 18.83 -31.45 46.33
N ARG A 47 19.91 -31.78 45.63
CA ARG A 47 19.98 -32.21 44.24
C ARG A 47 19.65 -31.20 43.13
N GLY A 48 20.68 -30.72 42.47
CA GLY A 48 20.81 -30.85 41.01
C GLY A 48 19.73 -30.22 40.19
N PHE A 49 19.23 -29.01 40.52
CA PHE A 49 18.66 -28.18 39.50
C PHE A 49 19.81 -27.64 38.66
N ARG A 50 20.09 -28.32 37.52
CA ARG A 50 20.81 -27.71 36.43
C ARG A 50 20.17 -26.33 36.23
N ASN A 51 20.98 -25.30 36.15
CA ASN A 51 20.59 -23.97 35.70
C ASN A 51 19.83 -24.15 34.39
N ILE A 52 18.52 -24.26 34.46
CA ILE A 52 17.64 -23.94 33.34
C ILE A 52 17.78 -22.42 33.25
N SER A 53 18.73 -21.96 32.43
CA SER A 53 18.73 -20.62 31.90
C SER A 53 17.31 -20.40 31.42
N LEU A 54 16.53 -19.58 32.12
CA LEU A 54 15.22 -19.11 31.64
C LEU A 54 15.50 -18.50 30.27
N ARG A 55 15.15 -19.24 29.20
CA ARG A 55 15.21 -18.70 27.85
C ARG A 55 14.34 -17.46 27.87
N THR A 56 14.95 -16.31 27.70
CA THR A 56 14.19 -15.06 27.58
C THR A 56 13.34 -15.17 26.33
N MET A 57 12.03 -15.23 26.50
CA MET A 57 11.06 -15.08 25.42
C MET A 57 11.31 -13.73 24.79
N ALA A 58 11.69 -13.69 23.51
CA ALA A 58 12.02 -12.47 22.82
C ALA A 58 11.18 -12.35 21.54
N SER A 59 10.16 -11.51 21.60
CA SER A 59 9.25 -11.18 20.52
C SER A 59 9.33 -9.69 20.21
N HIS A 60 9.23 -9.32 18.94
CA HIS A 60 9.36 -7.96 18.44
C HIS A 60 8.31 -7.68 17.37
N VAL A 61 7.91 -6.43 17.24
CA VAL A 61 7.03 -5.92 16.20
C VAL A 61 7.65 -4.65 15.60
N VAL A 62 7.90 -4.66 14.29
CA VAL A 62 8.56 -3.53 13.60
C VAL A 62 7.74 -2.23 13.67
N GLY A 63 6.42 -2.33 13.61
CA GLY A 63 5.49 -1.21 13.71
C GLY A 63 4.05 -1.69 13.65
N TYR A 64 3.08 -0.79 13.88
CA TYR A 64 1.67 -1.14 14.03
C TYR A 64 0.74 -0.15 13.31
N PRO A 65 -0.47 -0.57 12.87
CA PRO A 65 -1.46 0.32 12.29
C PRO A 65 -1.91 1.41 13.27
N ARG A 66 -1.92 2.65 12.82
CA ARG A 66 -2.21 3.84 13.66
C ARG A 66 -3.58 4.48 13.41
N MET A 67 -4.27 4.09 12.33
CA MET A 67 -5.58 4.69 12.01
C MET A 67 -6.67 4.38 13.02
N GLY A 68 -6.47 3.35 13.85
CA GLY A 68 -7.48 2.81 14.75
C GLY A 68 -8.44 1.83 14.05
N PRO A 69 -9.08 0.90 14.79
CA PRO A 69 -9.93 -0.15 14.22
C PRO A 69 -11.17 0.37 13.49
N LYS A 70 -11.62 1.58 13.81
CA LYS A 70 -12.74 2.28 13.13
C LYS A 70 -12.29 3.55 12.42
N ARG A 71 -11.00 3.71 12.20
CA ARG A 71 -10.37 4.87 11.54
C ARG A 71 -10.49 6.16 12.38
N GLU A 72 -10.35 6.06 13.68
CA GLU A 72 -10.47 7.17 14.63
C GLU A 72 -9.52 8.31 14.28
N LEU A 73 -8.25 8.01 14.01
CA LEU A 73 -7.26 9.02 13.59
C LEU A 73 -7.65 9.72 12.29
N LYS A 74 -8.21 8.97 11.31
CA LYS A 74 -8.68 9.57 10.06
C LYS A 74 -9.70 10.69 10.32
N PHE A 75 -10.71 10.39 11.11
CA PHE A 75 -11.77 11.36 11.38
C PHE A 75 -11.29 12.53 12.23
N ALA A 76 -10.37 12.31 13.17
CA ALA A 76 -9.75 13.37 13.95
C ALA A 76 -8.92 14.31 13.06
N LEU A 77 -8.08 13.77 12.16
CA LEU A 77 -7.31 14.56 11.19
C LEU A 77 -8.21 15.39 10.26
N GLU A 78 -9.25 14.79 9.70
CA GLU A 78 -10.16 15.47 8.78
C GLU A 78 -10.96 16.56 9.51
N SER A 79 -11.39 16.32 10.76
CA SER A 79 -12.04 17.31 11.62
C SER A 79 -11.12 18.50 11.90
N PHE A 80 -9.85 18.25 12.23
CA PHE A 80 -8.84 19.29 12.45
C PHE A 80 -8.57 20.11 11.18
N TRP A 81 -8.35 19.45 10.04
CA TRP A 81 -8.14 20.14 8.76
C TRP A 81 -9.33 20.96 8.30
N ASP A 82 -10.54 20.50 8.61
CA ASP A 82 -11.80 21.24 8.38
C ASP A 82 -12.04 22.34 9.42
N LYS A 83 -11.12 22.56 10.38
CA LYS A 83 -11.25 23.54 11.49
C LYS A 83 -12.46 23.31 12.38
N LYS A 84 -12.91 22.04 12.50
CA LYS A 84 -14.02 21.62 13.37
C LYS A 84 -13.58 21.18 14.75
N SER A 85 -12.29 20.88 14.92
CA SER A 85 -11.66 20.52 16.19
C SER A 85 -10.30 21.23 16.34
N SER A 86 -9.81 21.31 17.56
CA SER A 86 -8.52 21.96 17.90
C SER A 86 -7.34 20.99 17.74
N ALA A 87 -6.12 21.51 17.83
CA ALA A 87 -4.91 20.71 17.91
C ALA A 87 -4.90 19.81 19.15
N ALA A 88 -5.41 20.31 20.28
CA ALA A 88 -5.52 19.53 21.52
C ALA A 88 -6.47 18.33 21.38
N ASP A 89 -7.61 18.49 20.69
CA ASP A 89 -8.54 17.39 20.43
C ASP A 89 -7.88 16.30 19.56
N LEU A 90 -7.08 16.71 18.57
CA LEU A 90 -6.34 15.79 17.70
C LEU A 90 -5.27 15.01 18.50
N GLU A 91 -4.53 15.71 19.36
CA GLU A 91 -3.51 15.09 20.22
C GLU A 91 -4.12 14.14 21.24
N GLU A 92 -5.28 14.45 21.81
CA GLU A 92 -6.00 13.57 22.74
C GLU A 92 -6.37 12.23 22.07
N VAL A 93 -6.98 12.28 20.88
CA VAL A 93 -7.29 11.07 20.11
C VAL A 93 -6.01 10.28 19.78
N ALA A 94 -4.93 10.96 19.41
CA ALA A 94 -3.67 10.32 19.12
C ALA A 94 -3.07 9.63 20.36
N LYS A 95 -3.12 10.28 21.50
CA LYS A 95 -2.67 9.74 22.80
C LYS A 95 -3.48 8.51 23.23
N GLU A 96 -4.79 8.55 23.10
CA GLU A 96 -5.66 7.40 23.38
C GLU A 96 -5.32 6.22 22.47
N LEU A 97 -5.11 6.45 21.18
CA LEU A 97 -4.75 5.40 20.24
C LEU A 97 -3.37 4.80 20.55
N ARG A 98 -2.34 5.63 20.84
CA ARG A 98 -1.01 5.15 21.22
C ARG A 98 -1.08 4.28 22.47
N ALA A 99 -1.75 4.76 23.52
CA ALA A 99 -1.91 4.02 24.76
C ALA A 99 -2.62 2.66 24.55
N SER A 100 -3.68 2.65 23.72
CA SER A 100 -4.42 1.43 23.36
C SER A 100 -3.55 0.44 22.60
N ILE A 101 -2.75 0.92 21.64
CA ILE A 101 -1.84 0.10 20.82
C ILE A 101 -0.76 -0.55 21.70
N TRP A 102 -0.10 0.23 22.56
CA TRP A 102 0.95 -0.28 23.44
C TRP A 102 0.39 -1.30 24.44
N LYS A 103 -0.78 -1.00 25.02
CA LYS A 103 -1.46 -1.94 25.92
C LYS A 103 -1.81 -3.26 25.21
N GLN A 104 -2.32 -3.20 24.00
CA GLN A 104 -2.63 -4.40 23.20
C GLN A 104 -1.39 -5.26 22.97
N MET A 105 -0.23 -4.64 22.71
CA MET A 105 1.05 -5.37 22.56
C MET A 105 1.51 -6.00 23.88
N VAL A 106 1.36 -5.29 24.99
CA VAL A 106 1.65 -5.83 26.33
C VAL A 106 0.74 -7.03 26.63
N ASP A 107 -0.56 -6.89 26.41
CA ASP A 107 -1.55 -7.94 26.66
C ASP A 107 -1.31 -9.18 25.76
N ALA A 108 -0.80 -8.99 24.53
CA ALA A 108 -0.35 -10.05 23.64
C ALA A 108 1.00 -10.68 24.06
N GLY A 109 1.72 -10.09 25.01
CA GLY A 109 2.99 -10.59 25.51
C GLY A 109 4.21 -10.25 24.64
N VAL A 110 4.10 -9.22 23.79
CA VAL A 110 5.24 -8.73 22.99
C VAL A 110 6.31 -8.14 23.91
N LYS A 111 7.58 -8.53 23.70
CA LYS A 111 8.69 -8.09 24.55
C LYS A 111 9.28 -6.76 24.09
N TYR A 112 9.55 -6.61 22.81
CA TYR A 112 10.10 -5.38 22.22
C TYR A 112 8.98 -4.64 21.49
N ILE A 113 8.38 -3.66 22.19
CA ILE A 113 7.23 -2.89 21.74
C ILE A 113 7.74 -1.60 21.10
N PRO A 114 7.39 -1.28 19.84
CA PRO A 114 7.85 -0.05 19.20
C PRO A 114 7.15 1.19 19.74
N SER A 115 7.88 2.31 19.87
CA SER A 115 7.34 3.66 19.96
C SER A 115 7.85 4.53 18.82
N ASN A 116 7.28 5.71 18.62
CA ASN A 116 7.54 6.59 17.48
C ASN A 116 7.14 6.02 16.11
N THR A 117 6.29 4.98 16.06
CA THR A 117 5.70 4.46 14.82
C THR A 117 4.31 5.05 14.53
N PHE A 118 3.80 5.89 15.42
CA PHE A 118 2.58 6.64 15.24
C PHE A 118 2.90 7.99 14.55
N SER A 119 2.36 8.24 13.37
CA SER A 119 2.55 9.49 12.62
C SER A 119 1.20 10.12 12.31
N PHE A 120 1.13 11.45 12.36
CA PHE A 120 -0.05 12.18 11.90
C PHE A 120 -0.20 12.19 10.37
N TYR A 121 0.91 11.95 9.66
CA TYR A 121 0.90 11.83 8.20
C TYR A 121 1.78 10.67 7.73
N ASP A 122 3.11 10.76 7.83
CA ASP A 122 4.04 9.66 7.55
C ASP A 122 5.37 9.80 8.34
N GLN A 123 6.10 8.69 8.48
CA GLN A 123 7.33 8.62 9.27
C GLN A 123 8.52 9.36 8.64
N VAL A 124 8.54 9.56 7.31
CA VAL A 124 9.60 10.33 6.63
C VAL A 124 9.38 11.82 6.87
N LEU A 125 8.13 12.26 6.86
CA LEU A 125 7.78 13.63 7.23
C LEU A 125 8.06 13.90 8.71
N ASP A 126 7.82 12.94 9.61
CA ASP A 126 8.20 13.04 11.02
C ASP A 126 9.73 13.22 11.15
N THR A 127 10.52 12.48 10.36
CA THR A 127 11.98 12.61 10.32
C THR A 127 12.40 13.95 9.72
N THR A 128 11.71 14.43 8.69
CA THR A 128 11.91 15.77 8.11
C THR A 128 11.69 16.85 9.17
N ALA A 129 10.64 16.72 9.99
CA ALA A 129 10.38 17.61 11.11
C ALA A 129 11.45 17.49 12.20
N MET A 130 11.87 16.27 12.55
CA MET A 130 12.95 16.04 13.53
C MET A 130 14.25 16.73 13.11
N LEU A 131 14.59 16.69 11.84
CA LEU A 131 15.81 17.28 11.29
C LEU A 131 15.67 18.78 10.98
N GLY A 132 14.50 19.39 11.17
CA GLY A 132 14.25 20.79 10.77
C GLY A 132 14.43 21.01 9.26
N ALA A 133 14.27 19.97 8.46
CA ALA A 133 14.50 19.99 7.01
C ALA A 133 13.32 20.62 6.25
N VAL A 134 12.89 21.81 6.68
CA VAL A 134 11.74 22.53 6.13
C VAL A 134 12.16 23.37 4.93
N PRO A 135 11.57 23.15 3.74
CA PRO A 135 11.84 24.00 2.58
C PRO A 135 11.53 25.48 2.85
N PRO A 136 12.40 26.42 2.39
CA PRO A 136 12.27 27.86 2.73
C PRO A 136 10.91 28.46 2.38
N ARG A 137 10.22 27.92 1.37
CA ARG A 137 8.90 28.43 0.95
C ARG A 137 7.81 28.35 2.04
N TYR A 138 7.98 27.51 3.06
CA TYR A 138 7.02 27.41 4.16
C TYR A 138 7.25 28.43 5.28
N GLY A 139 8.32 29.25 5.20
CA GLY A 139 8.53 30.38 6.11
C GLY A 139 8.81 29.98 7.56
N TRP A 140 9.32 28.78 7.80
CA TRP A 140 9.68 28.31 9.14
C TRP A 140 10.91 29.06 9.68
N SER A 141 10.88 29.48 10.96
CA SER A 141 11.86 30.36 11.57
C SER A 141 12.84 29.66 12.53
N GLY A 142 12.71 28.35 12.72
CA GLY A 142 13.67 27.55 13.52
C GLY A 142 13.15 27.11 14.89
N GLU A 143 11.89 27.39 15.23
CA GLU A 143 11.22 26.87 16.42
C GLU A 143 10.83 25.39 16.27
N GLU A 144 10.31 24.78 17.36
CA GLU A 144 9.72 23.42 17.28
C GLU A 144 8.61 23.37 16.24
N ILE A 145 8.62 22.34 15.40
CA ILE A 145 7.67 22.22 14.27
C ILE A 145 6.30 21.80 14.76
N GLY A 146 5.36 22.75 14.72
CA GLY A 146 3.95 22.53 15.01
C GLY A 146 3.15 22.02 13.80
N PHE A 147 1.85 21.73 14.03
CA PHE A 147 0.95 21.17 13.01
C PHE A 147 0.79 22.06 11.77
N ASP A 148 0.86 23.39 11.91
CA ASP A 148 0.70 24.28 10.76
C ASP A 148 1.80 24.09 9.71
N THR A 149 3.06 24.07 10.14
CA THR A 149 4.20 23.80 9.26
C THR A 149 4.18 22.34 8.77
N TYR A 150 3.94 21.39 9.67
CA TYR A 150 3.91 19.96 9.36
C TYR A 150 2.86 19.63 8.27
N PHE A 151 1.61 20.09 8.45
CA PHE A 151 0.56 19.84 7.46
C PHE A 151 0.67 20.72 6.22
N SER A 152 1.31 21.90 6.30
CA SER A 152 1.63 22.68 5.09
C SER A 152 2.60 21.93 4.18
N MET A 153 3.62 21.28 4.72
CA MET A 153 4.51 20.41 3.96
C MET A 153 3.76 19.24 3.33
N ALA A 154 2.87 18.58 4.09
CA ALA A 154 2.15 17.38 3.64
C ALA A 154 1.05 17.65 2.61
N ARG A 155 0.31 18.75 2.75
CA ARG A 155 -0.95 19.00 2.02
C ARG A 155 -0.95 20.32 1.24
N GLY A 156 0.04 21.17 1.49
CA GLY A 156 -0.01 22.56 1.05
C GLY A 156 -1.03 23.37 1.85
N ASN A 157 -1.14 24.61 1.48
CA ASN A 157 -2.13 25.55 2.02
C ASN A 157 -2.70 26.45 0.90
N ALA A 158 -3.45 27.49 1.23
CA ALA A 158 -4.08 28.37 0.24
C ALA A 158 -3.08 29.03 -0.74
N THR A 159 -1.84 29.22 -0.34
CA THR A 159 -0.80 29.97 -1.09
C THR A 159 0.37 29.09 -1.52
N LEU A 160 0.60 27.96 -0.86
CA LEU A 160 1.78 27.12 -1.06
C LEU A 160 1.36 25.69 -1.45
N PRO A 161 2.00 25.10 -2.48
CA PRO A 161 1.80 23.71 -2.82
C PRO A 161 2.39 22.79 -1.76
N ALA A 162 1.86 21.56 -1.64
CA ALA A 162 2.45 20.49 -0.87
C ALA A 162 3.83 20.08 -1.44
N MET A 163 4.62 19.38 -0.63
CA MET A 163 5.75 18.60 -1.11
C MET A 163 5.25 17.42 -1.93
N GLU A 164 6.13 16.84 -2.74
CA GLU A 164 5.81 15.65 -3.54
C GLU A 164 5.52 14.46 -2.64
N MET A 165 4.62 13.60 -3.10
CA MET A 165 4.29 12.33 -2.45
C MET A 165 4.62 11.19 -3.39
N THR A 166 5.24 10.12 -2.87
CA THR A 166 5.55 8.92 -3.62
C THR A 166 5.34 7.67 -2.77
N LYS A 167 5.42 6.50 -3.40
CA LYS A 167 5.25 5.22 -2.71
C LYS A 167 6.39 4.92 -1.74
N TRP A 168 6.00 4.34 -0.61
CA TRP A 168 6.93 3.70 0.32
C TRP A 168 7.33 2.34 -0.24
N PHE A 169 8.44 2.31 -0.98
CA PHE A 169 8.94 1.12 -1.70
C PHE A 169 7.88 0.54 -2.66
N ASP A 170 7.66 -0.76 -2.64
CA ASP A 170 6.66 -1.46 -3.45
C ASP A 170 5.30 -1.63 -2.73
N THR A 171 5.05 -0.87 -1.65
CA THR A 171 3.81 -0.91 -0.88
C THR A 171 2.74 0.03 -1.44
N ASN A 172 1.50 -0.09 -0.97
CA ASN A 172 0.42 0.87 -1.26
C ASN A 172 0.40 2.06 -0.28
N TYR A 173 1.38 2.14 0.62
CA TYR A 173 1.59 3.29 1.48
C TYR A 173 2.48 4.33 0.80
N HIS A 174 2.21 5.62 1.05
CA HIS A 174 2.93 6.73 0.44
C HIS A 174 3.50 7.65 1.52
N TYR A 175 4.61 8.28 1.20
CA TYR A 175 5.29 9.25 2.06
C TYR A 175 5.55 10.57 1.34
N ILE A 176 5.74 11.64 2.12
CA ILE A 176 6.13 12.96 1.62
C ILE A 176 7.63 13.00 1.39
N VAL A 177 8.04 13.30 0.16
CA VAL A 177 9.43 13.27 -0.28
C VAL A 177 10.16 14.52 0.22
N PRO A 178 11.21 14.39 1.06
CA PRO A 178 11.98 15.53 1.52
C PRO A 178 12.69 16.25 0.36
N GLU A 179 12.70 17.57 0.38
CA GLU A 179 13.33 18.44 -0.63
C GLU A 179 14.57 19.10 -0.02
N LEU A 180 15.75 18.62 -0.38
CA LEU A 180 17.00 18.99 0.27
C LEU A 180 17.94 19.78 -0.67
N SER A 181 18.76 20.68 -0.08
CA SER A 181 19.81 21.42 -0.77
C SER A 181 21.06 21.58 0.13
N ALA A 182 22.16 21.98 -0.45
CA ALA A 182 23.39 22.23 0.30
C ALA A 182 23.28 23.41 1.28
N GLU A 183 22.38 24.35 1.00
CA GLU A 183 22.16 25.55 1.82
C GLU A 183 21.22 25.31 3.00
N LEU A 184 20.53 24.15 3.01
CA LEU A 184 19.58 23.83 4.05
C LEU A 184 20.31 23.60 5.38
N LYS A 185 19.88 24.31 6.42
CA LYS A 185 20.43 24.13 7.77
C LYS A 185 19.53 23.12 8.52
N PHE A 186 20.15 22.07 8.99
CA PHE A 186 19.49 21.07 9.83
C PHE A 186 19.59 21.46 11.31
N THR A 187 18.50 21.28 12.03
CA THR A 187 18.42 21.49 13.48
C THR A 187 17.47 20.48 14.10
N TYR A 188 17.68 20.15 15.37
CA TYR A 188 16.73 19.29 16.09
C TYR A 188 15.45 20.07 16.41
N ALA A 189 14.42 19.90 15.61
CA ALA A 189 13.21 20.73 15.58
C ALA A 189 11.91 19.96 15.91
N SER A 190 11.98 18.70 16.30
CA SER A 190 10.84 17.95 16.82
C SER A 190 11.29 16.85 17.78
N HIS A 191 10.82 16.94 19.04
CA HIS A 191 11.11 15.98 20.10
C HIS A 191 10.10 14.81 20.17
N LYS A 192 9.36 14.54 19.10
CA LYS A 192 8.29 13.54 19.05
C LYS A 192 8.75 12.17 19.54
N ALA A 193 9.90 11.67 19.07
CA ALA A 193 10.42 10.35 19.47
C ALA A 193 10.65 10.24 20.97
N LEU A 194 11.25 11.26 21.58
CA LEU A 194 11.47 11.34 23.03
C LEU A 194 10.15 11.44 23.81
N ASN A 195 9.22 12.25 23.32
CA ASN A 195 7.92 12.48 23.96
C ASN A 195 7.08 11.21 23.99
N GLU A 196 6.99 10.47 22.86
CA GLU A 196 6.26 9.21 22.81
C GLU A 196 6.91 8.10 23.66
N TYR A 197 8.26 8.04 23.71
CA TYR A 197 8.95 7.13 24.61
C TYR A 197 8.62 7.42 26.08
N LYS A 198 8.64 8.69 26.51
CA LYS A 198 8.26 9.11 27.85
C LYS A 198 6.80 8.82 28.16
N GLU A 199 5.89 9.08 27.20
CA GLU A 199 4.46 8.80 27.32
C GLU A 199 4.21 7.31 27.59
N ALA A 200 4.85 6.42 26.85
CA ALA A 200 4.76 4.97 27.08
C ALA A 200 5.31 4.58 28.47
N LYS A 201 6.42 5.18 28.87
CA LYS A 201 7.05 4.92 30.16
C LYS A 201 6.20 5.39 31.34
N GLU A 202 5.47 6.48 31.20
CA GLU A 202 4.48 6.94 32.20
C GLU A 202 3.34 5.94 32.38
N LEU A 203 3.00 5.17 31.33
CA LEU A 203 2.06 4.08 31.39
C LEU A 203 2.66 2.77 31.96
N GLY A 204 3.93 2.78 32.36
CA GLY A 204 4.67 1.62 32.85
C GLY A 204 5.10 0.65 31.73
N ILE A 205 5.13 1.12 30.49
CA ILE A 205 5.46 0.30 29.30
C ILE A 205 6.84 0.68 28.80
N GLU A 206 7.77 -0.28 28.80
CA GLU A 206 9.08 -0.09 28.18
C GLU A 206 8.98 -0.33 26.67
N THR A 207 9.43 0.65 25.89
CA THR A 207 9.35 0.59 24.41
C THR A 207 10.71 0.71 23.76
N VAL A 208 10.78 0.37 22.47
CA VAL A 208 11.92 0.58 21.59
C VAL A 208 11.58 1.74 20.66
N PRO A 209 12.22 2.91 20.83
CA PRO A 209 12.01 4.02 19.91
C PRO A 209 12.48 3.65 18.49
N VAL A 210 11.67 3.98 17.50
CA VAL A 210 11.93 3.71 16.08
C VAL A 210 12.18 5.02 15.35
N LEU A 211 13.29 5.10 14.61
CA LEU A 211 13.64 6.23 13.75
C LEU A 211 13.85 5.72 12.32
N VAL A 212 13.50 6.51 11.32
CA VAL A 212 13.97 6.25 9.96
C VAL A 212 15.48 6.48 9.94
N GLY A 213 16.23 5.53 9.40
CA GLY A 213 17.68 5.58 9.40
C GLY A 213 18.22 6.73 8.52
N PRO A 214 19.38 7.30 8.84
CA PRO A 214 19.90 8.50 8.18
C PRO A 214 20.19 8.28 6.70
N VAL A 215 20.64 7.09 6.31
CA VAL A 215 20.97 6.79 4.91
C VAL A 215 19.70 6.59 4.10
N SER A 216 18.73 5.82 4.59
CA SER A 216 17.44 5.68 3.92
C SER A 216 16.71 7.02 3.78
N TYR A 217 16.76 7.88 4.81
CA TYR A 217 16.18 9.22 4.73
C TYR A 217 16.74 10.03 3.56
N LEU A 218 18.07 10.06 3.40
CA LEU A 218 18.72 10.79 2.31
C LEU A 218 18.44 10.16 0.94
N LEU A 219 18.45 8.82 0.84
CA LEU A 219 18.16 8.11 -0.42
C LEU A 219 16.70 8.25 -0.86
N LEU A 220 15.77 8.45 0.09
CA LEU A 220 14.35 8.69 -0.16
C LEU A 220 14.01 10.15 -0.41
N SER A 221 15.00 11.05 -0.29
CA SER A 221 14.86 12.48 -0.53
C SER A 221 15.13 12.84 -1.99
N LYS A 222 14.84 14.07 -2.37
CA LYS A 222 15.18 14.64 -3.69
C LYS A 222 15.84 16.01 -3.57
N PRO A 223 16.61 16.45 -4.57
CA PRO A 223 17.08 17.82 -4.65
C PRO A 223 15.91 18.82 -4.67
N ALA A 224 16.03 19.90 -3.92
CA ALA A 224 15.03 20.96 -3.88
C ALA A 224 14.88 21.64 -5.26
N LYS A 225 13.74 22.29 -5.48
CA LYS A 225 13.50 23.00 -6.75
C LYS A 225 14.60 24.06 -7.00
N GLY A 226 15.20 24.01 -8.18
CA GLY A 226 16.30 24.89 -8.57
C GLY A 226 17.70 24.34 -8.27
N VAL A 227 17.81 23.27 -7.52
CA VAL A 227 19.06 22.53 -7.30
C VAL A 227 19.30 21.55 -8.45
N SER A 228 20.56 21.31 -8.81
CA SER A 228 20.89 20.31 -9.85
C SER A 228 20.28 18.94 -9.51
N LYS A 229 19.71 18.29 -10.51
CA LYS A 229 19.19 16.90 -10.36
C LYS A 229 20.30 15.89 -10.06
N THR A 230 21.56 16.23 -10.31
CA THR A 230 22.75 15.42 -10.01
C THR A 230 23.35 15.74 -8.63
N PHE A 231 22.70 16.57 -7.81
CA PHE A 231 23.16 16.86 -6.46
C PHE A 231 23.19 15.58 -5.63
N ASN A 232 24.34 15.27 -5.07
CA ASN A 232 24.50 14.09 -4.21
C ASN A 232 23.93 14.34 -2.82
N LEU A 233 22.74 13.81 -2.55
CA LEU A 233 22.07 13.96 -1.25
C LEU A 233 22.87 13.35 -0.09
N LEU A 234 23.66 12.30 -0.32
CA LEU A 234 24.50 11.70 0.72
C LEU A 234 25.63 12.63 1.21
N SER A 235 25.94 13.72 0.46
CA SER A 235 26.85 14.75 0.95
C SER A 235 26.34 15.50 2.19
N LEU A 236 25.04 15.40 2.48
CA LEU A 236 24.40 15.99 3.66
C LEU A 236 24.50 15.11 4.92
N LEU A 237 25.05 13.90 4.79
CA LEU A 237 25.11 12.93 5.90
C LEU A 237 25.80 13.52 7.14
N ASP A 238 26.93 14.20 6.98
CA ASP A 238 27.67 14.81 8.09
C ASP A 238 26.87 15.93 8.81
N SER A 239 25.92 16.53 8.12
CA SER A 239 25.07 17.58 8.69
C SER A 239 23.92 17.04 9.51
N ILE A 240 23.40 15.82 9.18
CA ILE A 240 22.27 15.23 9.90
C ILE A 240 22.70 14.28 11.04
N LEU A 241 23.87 13.64 10.95
CA LEU A 241 24.34 12.69 11.96
C LEU A 241 24.45 13.29 13.38
N PRO A 242 24.90 14.56 13.60
CA PRO A 242 24.91 15.16 14.93
C PRO A 242 23.51 15.21 15.57
N ILE A 243 22.45 15.42 14.78
CA ILE A 243 21.07 15.44 15.27
C ILE A 243 20.63 14.02 15.67
N TYR A 244 20.93 13.00 14.86
CA TYR A 244 20.66 11.61 15.25
C TYR A 244 21.37 11.24 16.56
N LYS A 245 22.63 11.66 16.73
CA LYS A 245 23.36 11.50 17.98
C LYS A 245 22.63 12.15 19.15
N GLU A 246 22.17 13.38 19.00
CA GLU A 246 21.45 14.13 20.03
C GLU A 246 20.16 13.41 20.43
N VAL A 247 19.32 13.04 19.45
CA VAL A 247 18.07 12.27 19.67
C VAL A 247 18.34 10.97 20.41
N ILE A 248 19.31 10.17 19.97
CA ILE A 248 19.66 8.88 20.59
C ILE A 248 20.18 9.10 22.01
N SER A 249 20.96 10.16 22.25
CA SER A 249 21.48 10.51 23.58
C SER A 249 20.38 10.91 24.54
N GLU A 250 19.39 11.67 24.09
CA GLU A 250 18.21 12.04 24.89
C GLU A 250 17.33 10.80 25.21
N LEU A 251 17.11 9.94 24.24
CA LEU A 251 16.38 8.67 24.43
C LEU A 251 17.08 7.80 25.48
N LYS A 252 18.40 7.70 25.41
CA LYS A 252 19.23 7.01 26.42
C LYS A 252 19.08 7.66 27.78
N ALA A 253 19.19 8.99 27.88
CA ALA A 253 19.03 9.72 29.14
C ALA A 253 17.63 9.51 29.75
N ALA A 254 16.60 9.32 28.91
CA ALA A 254 15.26 8.94 29.33
C ALA A 254 15.16 7.47 29.75
N GLY A 255 16.16 6.63 29.43
CA GLY A 255 16.28 5.22 29.85
C GLY A 255 16.13 4.19 28.73
N ALA A 256 16.07 4.59 27.47
CA ALA A 256 16.03 3.65 26.35
C ALA A 256 17.36 2.85 26.28
N SER A 257 17.24 1.53 26.26
CA SER A 257 18.38 0.60 26.18
C SER A 257 18.67 0.10 24.77
N LEU A 258 17.72 0.28 23.87
CA LEU A 258 17.76 -0.10 22.46
C LEU A 258 17.02 0.95 21.65
N VAL A 259 17.56 1.33 20.49
CA VAL A 259 16.91 2.19 19.50
C VAL A 259 16.90 1.46 18.17
N GLN A 260 15.77 1.41 17.51
CA GLN A 260 15.61 0.85 16.18
C GLN A 260 15.81 1.94 15.12
N LEU A 261 16.61 1.63 14.09
CA LEU A 261 16.81 2.43 12.91
C LEU A 261 16.32 1.67 11.68
N ASP A 262 15.27 2.16 11.06
CA ASP A 262 14.70 1.55 9.86
C ASP A 262 15.50 1.98 8.63
N GLU A 263 16.21 1.03 8.04
CA GLU A 263 17.03 1.21 6.83
C GLU A 263 16.54 0.33 5.67
N PRO A 264 15.29 0.48 5.24
CA PRO A 264 14.75 -0.37 4.18
C PRO A 264 15.44 -0.17 2.83
N SER A 265 16.16 0.93 2.60
CA SER A 265 16.95 1.13 1.38
C SER A 265 18.07 0.10 1.20
N LEU A 266 18.47 -0.61 2.26
CA LEU A 266 19.51 -1.64 2.20
C LEU A 266 19.12 -2.87 1.36
N VAL A 267 17.85 -3.09 1.07
CA VAL A 267 17.40 -4.17 0.18
C VAL A 267 17.45 -3.79 -1.30
N LEU A 268 17.73 -2.52 -1.61
CA LEU A 268 17.85 -2.03 -3.00
C LEU A 268 19.21 -2.42 -3.61
N ASP A 269 19.34 -2.23 -4.93
CA ASP A 269 20.61 -2.38 -5.65
C ASP A 269 21.48 -1.13 -5.41
N LEU A 270 22.18 -1.10 -4.27
CA LEU A 270 23.00 0.02 -3.84
C LEU A 270 24.35 0.06 -4.56
N GLU A 271 24.82 1.27 -4.86
CA GLU A 271 26.17 1.51 -5.36
C GLU A 271 27.19 1.52 -4.19
N ALA A 272 28.48 1.31 -4.52
CA ALA A 272 29.55 1.24 -3.51
C ALA A 272 29.59 2.49 -2.60
N HIS A 273 29.46 3.70 -3.17
CA HIS A 273 29.48 4.94 -2.38
C HIS A 273 28.28 5.08 -1.40
N GLN A 274 27.15 4.42 -1.73
CA GLN A 274 25.97 4.38 -0.84
C GLN A 274 26.21 3.44 0.35
N LEU A 275 26.86 2.29 0.13
CA LEU A 275 27.30 1.40 1.21
C LEU A 275 28.39 2.02 2.10
N GLU A 276 29.31 2.81 1.50
CA GLU A 276 30.31 3.58 2.24
C GLU A 276 29.64 4.64 3.15
N ALA A 277 28.62 5.33 2.64
CA ALA A 277 27.83 6.29 3.43
C ALA A 277 27.16 5.60 4.62
N PHE A 278 26.63 4.40 4.41
CA PHE A 278 26.06 3.58 5.45
C PHE A 278 27.10 3.21 6.51
N SER A 279 28.26 2.72 6.09
CA SER A 279 29.37 2.38 6.98
C SER A 279 29.84 3.58 7.81
N LYS A 280 29.96 4.75 7.17
CA LYS A 280 30.29 6.01 7.81
C LYS A 280 29.27 6.41 8.87
N ALA A 281 27.97 6.35 8.53
CA ALA A 281 26.89 6.72 9.46
C ALA A 281 26.93 5.89 10.74
N TYR A 282 27.00 4.57 10.61
CA TYR A 282 26.96 3.69 11.77
C TYR A 282 28.26 3.63 12.57
N SER A 283 29.40 3.88 11.94
CA SER A 283 30.67 4.11 12.68
C SER A 283 30.62 5.39 13.50
N TYR A 284 30.08 6.48 12.95
CA TYR A 284 29.88 7.73 13.70
C TYR A 284 28.94 7.54 14.90
N LEU A 285 27.82 6.82 14.72
CA LEU A 285 26.86 6.58 15.79
C LEU A 285 27.44 5.67 16.88
N GLU A 286 28.32 4.71 16.53
CA GLU A 286 29.06 3.87 17.48
C GLU A 286 29.94 4.72 18.41
N GLU A 287 30.74 5.60 17.84
CA GLU A 287 31.64 6.48 18.62
C GLU A 287 30.87 7.51 19.45
N ALA A 288 29.70 7.89 18.97
CA ALA A 288 28.90 8.99 19.52
C ALA A 288 27.94 8.56 20.63
N THR A 289 27.56 7.28 20.67
CA THR A 289 26.54 6.77 21.61
C THR A 289 26.95 5.38 22.11
N ASP A 290 26.58 5.02 23.35
CA ASP A 290 26.73 3.68 23.91
C ASP A 290 25.37 2.98 24.09
N VAL A 291 24.37 3.38 23.30
CA VAL A 291 23.07 2.73 23.19
C VAL A 291 23.16 1.59 22.17
N LYS A 292 22.48 0.49 22.43
CA LYS A 292 22.36 -0.59 21.45
C LYS A 292 21.51 -0.14 20.27
N LEU A 293 22.01 -0.35 19.05
CA LEU A 293 21.28 -0.03 17.83
C LEU A 293 20.80 -1.33 17.15
N LEU A 294 19.49 -1.35 16.82
CA LEU A 294 18.88 -2.34 15.96
C LEU A 294 18.68 -1.71 14.57
N VAL A 295 19.25 -2.31 13.56
CA VAL A 295 18.98 -1.92 12.16
C VAL A 295 17.94 -2.88 11.58
N GLU A 296 16.79 -2.34 11.18
CA GLU A 296 15.72 -3.10 10.53
C GLU A 296 15.75 -2.89 9.02
N THR A 297 15.71 -4.03 8.29
CA THR A 297 15.57 -4.07 6.83
C THR A 297 14.36 -4.90 6.47
N TYR A 298 13.63 -4.51 5.44
CA TYR A 298 12.41 -5.23 5.06
C TYR A 298 12.03 -5.03 3.59
N PHE A 299 11.06 -5.81 3.13
CA PHE A 299 10.38 -5.84 1.84
C PHE A 299 11.02 -6.68 0.74
N ALA A 300 12.30 -7.06 0.83
CA ALA A 300 12.97 -7.91 -0.14
C ALA A 300 14.19 -8.61 0.47
N ASP A 301 14.84 -9.46 -0.31
CA ASP A 301 16.13 -10.04 0.02
C ASP A 301 17.22 -8.98 0.11
N ILE A 302 18.12 -9.12 1.07
CA ILE A 302 19.29 -8.26 1.17
C ILE A 302 20.39 -8.70 0.21
N PRO A 303 21.03 -7.77 -0.56
CA PRO A 303 22.18 -8.10 -1.40
C PRO A 303 23.35 -8.64 -0.60
N VAL A 304 24.11 -9.56 -1.19
CA VAL A 304 25.27 -10.22 -0.52
C VAL A 304 26.28 -9.22 0.03
N GLU A 305 26.66 -8.22 -0.77
CA GLU A 305 27.64 -7.21 -0.34
C GLU A 305 27.07 -6.28 0.75
N THR A 306 25.81 -5.93 0.66
CA THR A 306 25.10 -5.18 1.72
C THR A 306 25.07 -6.01 3.01
N TYR A 307 24.73 -7.29 2.93
CA TYR A 307 24.74 -8.20 4.08
C TYR A 307 26.11 -8.23 4.78
N LYS A 308 27.18 -8.48 4.00
CA LYS A 308 28.55 -8.52 4.52
C LYS A 308 28.95 -7.19 5.18
N THR A 309 28.54 -6.07 4.59
CA THR A 309 28.81 -4.75 5.14
C THR A 309 28.16 -4.58 6.50
N ILE A 310 26.84 -4.78 6.60
CA ILE A 310 26.11 -4.50 7.85
C ILE A 310 26.46 -5.45 9.00
N ILE A 311 26.72 -6.72 8.71
CA ILE A 311 27.13 -7.64 9.76
C ILE A 311 28.53 -7.33 10.31
N GLY A 312 29.38 -6.66 9.52
CA GLY A 312 30.73 -6.25 9.91
C GLY A 312 30.81 -4.97 10.77
N LEU A 313 29.72 -4.16 10.79
CA LEU A 313 29.72 -2.88 11.52
C LEU A 313 29.57 -3.09 13.02
N LYS A 314 30.54 -2.62 13.82
CA LYS A 314 30.53 -2.76 15.27
C LYS A 314 29.41 -1.95 15.94
N GLY A 315 29.08 -0.78 15.40
CA GLY A 315 28.03 0.10 15.92
C GLY A 315 26.62 -0.48 15.85
N ILE A 316 26.42 -1.61 15.15
CA ILE A 316 25.14 -2.31 15.07
C ILE A 316 25.15 -3.48 16.05
N SER A 317 24.26 -3.44 17.05
CA SER A 317 24.11 -4.48 18.06
C SER A 317 23.13 -5.59 17.66
N ALA A 318 22.17 -5.25 16.79
CA ALA A 318 21.12 -6.16 16.32
C ALA A 318 20.72 -5.83 14.88
N ILE A 319 20.29 -6.85 14.13
CA ILE A 319 19.88 -6.69 12.73
C ILE A 319 18.57 -7.46 12.52
N GLY A 320 17.60 -6.81 11.89
CA GLY A 320 16.34 -7.41 11.49
C GLY A 320 16.27 -7.65 9.99
N PHE A 321 15.74 -8.80 9.60
CA PHE A 321 15.53 -9.19 8.20
C PHE A 321 14.11 -9.67 7.97
N ASP A 322 13.53 -9.27 6.83
CA ASP A 322 12.32 -9.86 6.29
C ASP A 322 12.62 -11.24 5.71
N LEU A 323 12.17 -12.29 6.37
CA LEU A 323 12.31 -13.67 5.92
C LEU A 323 11.08 -14.23 5.23
N VAL A 324 10.06 -13.39 5.03
CA VAL A 324 8.85 -13.74 4.28
C VAL A 324 9.03 -13.36 2.81
N ARG A 325 9.41 -12.11 2.54
CA ARG A 325 9.71 -11.64 1.18
C ARG A 325 11.16 -11.85 0.78
N GLY A 326 12.05 -11.87 1.75
CA GLY A 326 13.47 -12.19 1.60
C GLY A 326 13.75 -13.68 1.72
N SER A 327 13.25 -14.50 0.80
CA SER A 327 13.42 -15.97 0.84
C SER A 327 14.87 -16.44 0.69
N GLN A 328 15.70 -15.68 -0.02
CA GLN A 328 17.12 -15.96 -0.23
C GLN A 328 17.99 -15.49 0.96
N THR A 329 17.50 -14.54 1.75
CA THR A 329 18.21 -14.02 2.92
C THR A 329 18.50 -15.13 3.94
N LEU A 330 17.58 -16.09 4.12
CA LEU A 330 17.81 -17.27 4.96
C LEU A 330 18.98 -18.14 4.45
N ALA A 331 19.05 -18.34 3.13
CA ALA A 331 20.16 -19.09 2.53
C ALA A 331 21.49 -18.34 2.72
N LEU A 332 21.47 -17.01 2.54
CA LEU A 332 22.63 -16.16 2.74
C LEU A 332 23.16 -16.20 4.19
N ILE A 333 22.26 -16.16 5.19
CA ILE A 333 22.64 -16.33 6.61
C ILE A 333 23.28 -17.71 6.84
N LYS A 334 22.80 -18.76 6.20
CA LYS A 334 23.37 -20.12 6.31
C LYS A 334 24.75 -20.23 5.67
N GLU A 335 24.96 -19.56 4.54
CA GLU A 335 26.19 -19.60 3.77
C GLU A 335 27.31 -18.77 4.40
N VAL A 336 26.99 -17.50 4.72
CA VAL A 336 27.98 -16.52 5.20
C VAL A 336 28.16 -16.61 6.72
N GLY A 337 27.11 -17.04 7.44
CA GLY A 337 27.06 -17.04 8.91
C GLY A 337 26.54 -15.70 9.45
N PHE A 338 26.45 -15.62 10.79
CA PHE A 338 26.01 -14.43 11.51
C PHE A 338 26.92 -14.16 12.72
N PRO A 339 27.33 -12.91 13.01
CA PRO A 339 28.29 -12.59 14.08
C PRO A 339 27.75 -12.95 15.46
N ALA A 340 28.61 -13.54 16.29
CA ALA A 340 28.25 -14.01 17.64
C ALA A 340 27.98 -12.85 18.64
N ASP A 341 28.48 -11.66 18.38
CA ASP A 341 28.27 -10.45 19.18
C ASP A 341 26.94 -9.73 18.89
N LYS A 342 26.24 -10.11 17.79
CA LYS A 342 24.99 -9.48 17.38
C LYS A 342 23.76 -10.33 17.69
N VAL A 343 22.59 -9.70 17.68
CA VAL A 343 21.27 -10.32 17.83
C VAL A 343 20.53 -10.27 16.49
N LEU A 344 19.99 -11.41 16.06
CA LEU A 344 19.17 -11.51 14.86
C LEU A 344 17.68 -11.33 15.20
N TYR A 345 17.03 -10.39 14.55
CA TYR A 345 15.56 -10.23 14.56
C TYR A 345 15.01 -10.90 13.30
N ALA A 346 14.35 -12.04 13.50
CA ALA A 346 13.88 -12.89 12.42
C ALA A 346 12.43 -12.57 12.07
N GLY A 347 12.22 -11.83 11.00
CA GLY A 347 10.93 -11.42 10.50
C GLY A 347 10.18 -12.53 9.77
N VAL A 348 9.63 -13.49 10.51
CA VAL A 348 8.91 -14.67 9.99
C VAL A 348 7.39 -14.53 9.96
N VAL A 349 6.82 -13.49 10.61
CA VAL A 349 5.39 -13.20 10.58
C VAL A 349 5.12 -12.08 9.57
N ASP A 350 4.36 -12.40 8.52
CA ASP A 350 4.12 -11.49 7.40
C ASP A 350 3.41 -10.19 7.84
N GLY A 351 4.08 -9.05 7.69
CA GLY A 351 3.56 -7.72 8.00
C GLY A 351 2.79 -7.06 6.84
N ARG A 352 2.74 -7.67 5.66
CA ARG A 352 2.13 -7.09 4.45
C ARG A 352 0.89 -7.83 3.94
N ASN A 353 0.61 -9.02 4.47
CA ASN A 353 -0.54 -9.81 4.06
C ASN A 353 -1.37 -10.22 5.28
N ILE A 354 -2.60 -10.61 5.04
CA ILE A 354 -3.61 -10.87 6.08
C ILE A 354 -3.77 -12.34 6.40
N TRP A 355 -2.97 -13.23 5.83
CA TRP A 355 -3.06 -14.65 6.10
C TRP A 355 -2.45 -15.00 7.46
N ALA A 356 -3.08 -15.96 8.13
CA ALA A 356 -2.51 -16.55 9.33
C ALA A 356 -1.15 -17.20 9.04
N ASN A 357 -0.20 -16.99 9.91
CA ASN A 357 1.13 -17.57 9.78
C ASN A 357 1.06 -19.10 9.88
N ASP A 358 1.82 -19.80 9.07
CA ASP A 358 2.09 -21.24 9.29
C ASP A 358 3.11 -21.37 10.44
N LEU A 359 2.58 -21.55 11.66
CA LEU A 359 3.40 -21.55 12.87
C LEU A 359 4.39 -22.70 12.89
N ALA A 360 4.06 -23.85 12.31
CA ALA A 360 4.96 -24.99 12.27
C ALA A 360 6.14 -24.73 11.33
N ALA A 361 5.89 -24.20 10.14
CA ALA A 361 6.92 -23.81 9.17
C ALA A 361 7.82 -22.71 9.73
N SER A 362 7.24 -21.65 10.31
CA SER A 362 7.99 -20.56 10.91
C SER A 362 8.84 -21.01 12.09
N LEU A 363 8.32 -21.89 12.93
CA LEU A 363 9.11 -22.46 14.05
C LEU A 363 10.31 -23.26 13.55
N SER A 364 10.16 -24.03 12.47
CA SER A 364 11.27 -24.77 11.85
C SER A 364 12.36 -23.84 11.32
N ILE A 365 11.99 -22.71 10.69
CA ILE A 365 12.94 -21.68 10.25
C ILE A 365 13.68 -21.09 11.45
N LEU A 366 12.96 -20.72 12.51
CA LEU A 366 13.54 -20.14 13.73
C LEU A 366 14.51 -21.11 14.43
N GLN A 367 14.18 -22.39 14.51
CA GLN A 367 15.07 -23.42 15.05
C GLN A 367 16.35 -23.58 14.23
N SER A 368 16.24 -23.53 12.89
CA SER A 368 17.39 -23.54 11.98
C SER A 368 18.28 -22.31 12.21
N LEU A 369 17.69 -21.11 12.34
CA LEU A 369 18.42 -19.88 12.63
C LEU A 369 19.07 -19.91 14.02
N GLU A 370 18.37 -20.38 15.07
CA GLU A 370 18.94 -20.48 16.42
C GLU A 370 20.21 -21.36 16.44
N SER A 371 20.27 -22.41 15.60
CA SER A 371 21.44 -23.23 15.47
C SER A 371 22.68 -22.53 14.90
N ILE A 372 22.44 -21.45 14.10
CA ILE A 372 23.48 -20.62 13.49
C ILE A 372 23.92 -19.50 14.43
N VAL A 373 22.96 -18.71 14.89
CA VAL A 373 23.24 -17.49 15.68
C VAL A 373 23.53 -17.79 17.16
N GLY A 374 23.13 -18.95 17.63
CA GLY A 374 23.25 -19.35 19.02
C GLY A 374 22.04 -18.99 19.89
N LYS A 375 21.90 -19.74 20.99
CA LYS A 375 20.82 -19.58 21.96
C LYS A 375 20.84 -18.17 22.59
N GLY A 376 19.65 -17.52 22.62
CA GLY A 376 19.50 -16.19 23.20
C GLY A 376 19.97 -15.04 22.30
N LYS A 377 20.34 -15.34 21.06
CA LYS A 377 20.73 -14.35 20.03
C LYS A 377 19.69 -14.22 18.92
N LEU A 378 18.51 -14.81 19.07
CA LEU A 378 17.41 -14.77 18.12
C LEU A 378 16.17 -14.15 18.77
N VAL A 379 15.57 -13.19 18.09
CA VAL A 379 14.30 -12.54 18.43
C VAL A 379 13.32 -12.83 17.31
N VAL A 380 12.11 -13.28 17.66
CA VAL A 380 11.03 -13.51 16.70
C VAL A 380 10.37 -12.17 16.37
N SER A 381 10.27 -11.84 15.09
CA SER A 381 9.76 -10.55 14.64
C SER A 381 8.70 -10.68 13.55
N THR A 382 7.95 -9.58 13.33
CA THR A 382 7.21 -9.37 12.08
C THR A 382 8.20 -9.05 10.95
N SER A 383 7.84 -9.41 9.72
CA SER A 383 8.71 -9.23 8.55
C SER A 383 8.92 -7.76 8.17
N CYS A 384 7.96 -6.93 8.53
CA CYS A 384 7.98 -5.47 8.43
C CYS A 384 6.89 -4.89 9.35
N SER A 385 6.66 -3.58 9.28
CA SER A 385 5.57 -2.94 10.03
C SER A 385 4.21 -3.54 9.68
N LEU A 386 3.40 -3.87 10.69
CA LEU A 386 2.01 -4.31 10.54
C LEU A 386 1.06 -3.22 10.01
N MET A 387 1.55 -1.98 9.83
CA MET A 387 0.77 -0.88 9.24
C MET A 387 0.19 -1.20 7.85
N HIS A 388 0.75 -2.18 7.17
CA HIS A 388 0.31 -2.63 5.85
C HIS A 388 -0.82 -3.66 5.89
N THR A 389 -1.27 -4.06 7.09
CA THR A 389 -2.41 -4.97 7.31
C THR A 389 -3.56 -4.23 7.99
N ALA A 390 -4.75 -4.84 7.97
CA ALA A 390 -5.88 -4.35 8.75
C ALA A 390 -5.65 -4.55 10.26
N VAL A 391 -6.36 -3.77 11.09
CA VAL A 391 -6.06 -3.68 12.53
C VAL A 391 -6.45 -4.94 13.30
N ASP A 392 -7.73 -5.35 13.23
CA ASP A 392 -8.22 -6.45 14.07
C ASP A 392 -9.36 -7.21 13.40
N LEU A 393 -9.16 -8.52 13.23
CA LEU A 393 -10.08 -9.45 12.60
C LEU A 393 -11.39 -9.67 13.42
N VAL A 394 -11.38 -9.39 14.71
CA VAL A 394 -12.58 -9.46 15.58
C VAL A 394 -13.70 -8.58 15.03
N ASN A 395 -13.36 -7.44 14.43
CA ASN A 395 -14.32 -6.50 13.87
C ASN A 395 -15.00 -6.98 12.56
N GLU A 396 -14.56 -8.11 12.00
CA GLU A 396 -15.12 -8.70 10.77
C GLU A 396 -16.27 -9.66 11.14
N THR A 397 -17.43 -9.08 11.41
CA THR A 397 -18.62 -9.84 11.88
C THR A 397 -19.43 -10.47 10.75
N LYS A 398 -19.20 -10.05 9.49
CA LYS A 398 -19.94 -10.54 8.30
C LYS A 398 -19.12 -11.50 7.45
N LEU A 399 -17.84 -11.67 7.76
CA LEU A 399 -16.96 -12.54 7.01
C LEU A 399 -17.32 -14.01 7.30
N ASP A 400 -17.33 -14.84 6.26
CA ASP A 400 -17.53 -16.28 6.39
C ASP A 400 -16.57 -16.88 7.42
N SER A 401 -17.05 -17.76 8.27
CA SER A 401 -16.28 -18.27 9.41
C SER A 401 -15.07 -19.13 8.98
N GLU A 402 -15.20 -19.88 7.89
CA GLU A 402 -14.11 -20.69 7.34
C GLU A 402 -13.02 -19.77 6.81
N ILE A 403 -13.35 -18.81 5.93
CA ILE A 403 -12.42 -17.84 5.36
C ILE A 403 -11.77 -17.00 6.46
N LYS A 404 -12.56 -16.57 7.46
CA LYS A 404 -12.05 -15.82 8.61
C LYS A 404 -11.00 -16.62 9.40
N SER A 405 -11.15 -17.93 9.53
CA SER A 405 -10.18 -18.79 10.21
C SER A 405 -8.80 -18.85 9.55
N TRP A 406 -8.71 -18.52 8.28
CA TRP A 406 -7.46 -18.50 7.51
C TRP A 406 -6.68 -17.18 7.65
N MET A 407 -7.26 -16.19 8.31
CA MET A 407 -6.73 -14.82 8.36
C MET A 407 -6.15 -14.46 9.72
N ALA A 408 -5.19 -13.55 9.70
CA ALA A 408 -4.64 -12.86 10.86
C ALA A 408 -4.38 -11.39 10.48
N PHE A 409 -5.07 -10.46 11.14
CA PHE A 409 -4.81 -9.04 11.06
C PHE A 409 -3.73 -8.63 12.08
N ALA A 410 -3.39 -7.35 12.18
CA ALA A 410 -2.31 -6.91 13.04
C ALA A 410 -2.43 -7.40 14.48
N ALA A 411 -3.61 -7.34 15.09
CA ALA A 411 -3.84 -7.83 16.46
C ALA A 411 -3.57 -9.33 16.62
N GLN A 412 -3.99 -10.15 15.64
CA GLN A 412 -3.76 -11.59 15.66
C GLN A 412 -2.28 -11.93 15.41
N LYS A 413 -1.58 -11.14 14.59
CA LYS A 413 -0.14 -11.31 14.33
C LYS A 413 0.72 -11.04 15.57
N LEU A 414 0.29 -10.18 16.49
CA LEU A 414 0.94 -10.03 17.79
C LEU A 414 0.95 -11.35 18.57
N ILE A 415 -0.18 -12.07 18.52
CA ILE A 415 -0.34 -13.38 19.22
C ILE A 415 0.57 -14.42 18.54
N GLU A 416 0.61 -14.44 17.21
CA GLU A 416 1.47 -15.37 16.43
C GLU A 416 2.96 -15.18 16.76
N VAL A 417 3.45 -13.94 16.77
CA VAL A 417 4.84 -13.60 17.12
C VAL A 417 5.19 -14.09 18.53
N ASN A 418 4.31 -13.83 19.50
CA ASN A 418 4.53 -14.25 20.88
C ASN A 418 4.45 -15.79 21.05
N ALA A 419 3.52 -16.45 20.35
CA ALA A 419 3.40 -17.91 20.38
C ALA A 419 4.65 -18.59 19.82
N LEU A 420 5.20 -18.07 18.72
CA LEU A 420 6.47 -18.54 18.15
C LEU A 420 7.65 -18.31 19.10
N ALA A 421 7.74 -17.14 19.75
CA ALA A 421 8.79 -16.85 20.73
C ALA A 421 8.72 -17.78 21.95
N LYS A 422 7.52 -18.06 22.46
CA LYS A 422 7.28 -19.04 23.53
C LYS A 422 7.69 -20.46 23.08
N ALA A 423 7.29 -20.88 21.89
CA ALA A 423 7.60 -22.19 21.35
C ALA A 423 9.11 -22.40 21.19
N LEU A 424 9.84 -21.39 20.67
CA LEU A 424 11.29 -21.39 20.56
C LEU A 424 11.95 -21.50 21.95
N ALA A 425 11.37 -20.89 22.99
CA ALA A 425 11.82 -20.98 24.36
C ALA A 425 11.48 -22.31 25.04
N GLY A 426 10.76 -23.21 24.35
CA GLY A 426 10.34 -24.52 24.89
C GLY A 426 9.00 -24.47 25.65
N GLN A 427 8.23 -23.42 25.48
CA GLN A 427 6.90 -23.19 26.08
C GLN A 427 5.82 -23.11 24.99
N LYS A 428 5.78 -24.15 24.14
CA LYS A 428 4.83 -24.21 23.02
C LYS A 428 3.40 -24.37 23.53
N ASP A 429 2.51 -23.51 23.03
CA ASP A 429 1.05 -23.63 23.21
C ASP A 429 0.51 -24.64 22.20
N GLU A 430 0.39 -25.89 22.62
CA GLU A 430 0.00 -27.00 21.74
C GLU A 430 -1.42 -26.77 21.17
N GLU A 431 -2.36 -26.22 21.93
CA GLU A 431 -3.74 -26.00 21.50
C GLU A 431 -3.77 -24.97 20.36
N PHE A 432 -3.05 -23.85 20.52
CA PHE A 432 -2.95 -22.82 19.51
C PHE A 432 -2.27 -23.33 18.22
N PHE A 433 -1.21 -24.11 18.33
CA PHE A 433 -0.53 -24.70 17.17
C PHE A 433 -1.40 -25.74 16.45
N VAL A 434 -2.17 -26.55 17.17
CA VAL A 434 -3.12 -27.51 16.59
C VAL A 434 -4.25 -26.78 15.85
N ALA A 435 -4.82 -25.74 16.44
CA ALA A 435 -5.86 -24.92 15.82
C ALA A 435 -5.32 -24.24 14.53
N ASN A 436 -4.10 -23.70 14.56
CA ASN A 436 -3.44 -23.12 13.41
C ASN A 436 -3.21 -24.15 12.29
N ALA A 437 -2.68 -25.34 12.61
CA ALA A 437 -2.49 -26.43 11.64
C ALA A 437 -3.82 -26.88 11.01
N ALA A 438 -4.92 -26.92 11.78
CA ALA A 438 -6.25 -27.21 11.28
C ALA A 438 -6.73 -26.14 10.29
N ALA A 439 -6.54 -24.85 10.60
CA ALA A 439 -6.88 -23.74 9.71
C ALA A 439 -6.07 -23.77 8.41
N GLN A 440 -4.76 -24.04 8.48
CA GLN A 440 -3.90 -24.20 7.30
C GLN A 440 -4.35 -25.39 6.42
N THR A 441 -4.73 -26.47 7.04
CA THR A 441 -5.24 -27.68 6.34
C THR A 441 -6.60 -27.41 5.71
N SER A 442 -7.52 -26.76 6.43
CA SER A 442 -8.82 -26.32 5.92
C SER A 442 -8.64 -25.48 4.66
N ARG A 443 -7.75 -24.48 4.69
CA ARG A 443 -7.50 -23.62 3.53
C ARG A 443 -7.00 -24.41 2.32
N ARG A 444 -6.05 -25.35 2.51
CA ARG A 444 -5.51 -26.16 1.42
C ARG A 444 -6.51 -27.12 0.79
N LEU A 445 -7.48 -27.62 1.58
CA LEU A 445 -8.44 -28.64 1.15
C LEU A 445 -9.81 -28.08 0.82
N SER A 446 -10.07 -26.80 1.08
CA SER A 446 -11.38 -26.20 0.84
C SER A 446 -11.72 -26.17 -0.64
N PRO A 447 -12.88 -26.70 -1.06
CA PRO A 447 -13.33 -26.64 -2.46
C PRO A 447 -13.61 -25.21 -2.94
N ARG A 448 -13.62 -24.23 -2.04
CA ARG A 448 -13.74 -22.82 -2.38
C ARG A 448 -12.43 -22.23 -2.90
N VAL A 449 -11.30 -22.80 -2.51
CA VAL A 449 -9.95 -22.31 -2.88
C VAL A 449 -9.57 -22.79 -4.28
N THR A 450 -9.92 -24.00 -4.64
CA THR A 450 -9.50 -24.67 -5.87
C THR A 450 -10.66 -24.84 -6.84
N ASN A 451 -10.45 -24.42 -8.09
CA ASN A 451 -11.33 -24.65 -9.22
C ASN A 451 -10.51 -25.29 -10.36
N GLU A 452 -10.66 -26.60 -10.54
CA GLU A 452 -9.89 -27.40 -11.51
C GLU A 452 -10.01 -26.86 -12.95
N ALA A 453 -11.20 -26.37 -13.33
CA ALA A 453 -11.42 -25.81 -14.67
C ALA A 453 -10.59 -24.53 -14.88
N VAL A 454 -10.54 -23.66 -13.86
CA VAL A 454 -9.74 -22.43 -13.88
C VAL A 454 -8.25 -22.75 -13.92
N GLN A 455 -7.79 -23.69 -13.10
CA GLN A 455 -6.38 -24.09 -13.09
C GLN A 455 -5.94 -24.69 -14.43
N LYS A 456 -6.79 -25.52 -15.02
CA LYS A 456 -6.54 -26.10 -16.34
C LYS A 456 -6.44 -24.99 -17.41
N ALA A 457 -7.42 -24.09 -17.46
CA ALA A 457 -7.44 -22.98 -18.41
C ALA A 457 -6.21 -22.06 -18.24
N ALA A 458 -5.82 -21.74 -17.00
CA ALA A 458 -4.63 -20.95 -16.72
C ALA A 458 -3.32 -21.65 -17.13
N ALA A 459 -3.25 -22.97 -16.98
CA ALA A 459 -2.09 -23.75 -17.42
C ALA A 459 -1.94 -23.78 -18.96
N GLU A 460 -3.04 -23.77 -19.69
CA GLU A 460 -3.06 -23.74 -21.16
C GLU A 460 -2.53 -22.41 -21.71
N LEU A 461 -2.63 -21.29 -20.96
CA LEU A 461 -2.10 -19.99 -21.37
C LEU A 461 -0.58 -19.93 -21.52
N LYS A 462 0.15 -20.82 -20.87
CA LYS A 462 1.62 -20.86 -20.93
C LYS A 462 2.18 -21.28 -22.29
N THR A 463 1.34 -21.67 -23.23
CA THR A 463 1.72 -22.23 -24.54
C THR A 463 1.72 -21.22 -25.67
N SER A 464 1.31 -19.97 -25.44
CA SER A 464 1.17 -18.92 -26.46
C SER A 464 1.51 -17.55 -25.92
N ASP A 465 1.97 -16.64 -26.78
CA ASP A 465 2.19 -15.22 -26.49
C ASP A 465 0.91 -14.39 -26.39
N HIS A 466 -0.22 -14.92 -26.78
CA HIS A 466 -1.54 -14.27 -26.78
C HIS A 466 -1.53 -12.87 -27.40
N ARG A 467 -0.89 -12.70 -28.57
CA ARG A 467 -0.91 -11.45 -29.33
C ARG A 467 -2.19 -11.34 -30.15
N ARG A 468 -2.55 -10.09 -30.49
CA ARG A 468 -3.59 -9.78 -31.47
C ARG A 468 -3.25 -10.40 -32.84
N ALA A 469 -4.28 -10.68 -33.65
CA ALA A 469 -4.14 -11.37 -34.93
C ALA A 469 -3.23 -10.62 -35.93
N THR A 470 -3.26 -9.29 -35.92
CA THR A 470 -2.44 -8.44 -36.80
C THR A 470 -1.65 -7.40 -36.00
N PRO A 471 -0.53 -6.88 -36.56
CA PRO A 471 0.23 -5.79 -35.94
C PRO A 471 -0.59 -4.52 -35.79
N VAL A 472 -0.23 -3.70 -34.79
CA VAL A 472 -0.96 -2.48 -34.40
C VAL A 472 -1.14 -1.47 -35.55
N ASN A 473 -0.17 -1.32 -36.44
CA ASN A 473 -0.29 -0.40 -37.57
C ASN A 473 -1.41 -0.80 -38.55
N ILE A 474 -1.62 -2.11 -38.77
CA ILE A 474 -2.71 -2.62 -39.61
C ILE A 474 -4.05 -2.44 -38.90
N ARG A 475 -4.09 -2.72 -37.57
CA ARG A 475 -5.31 -2.51 -36.78
C ARG A 475 -5.75 -1.05 -36.76
N LEU A 476 -4.82 -0.12 -36.59
CA LEU A 476 -5.09 1.33 -36.60
C LEU A 476 -5.74 1.79 -37.91
N GLU A 477 -5.28 1.29 -39.07
CA GLU A 477 -5.90 1.60 -40.36
C GLU A 477 -7.35 1.08 -40.45
N GLN A 478 -7.61 -0.12 -39.96
CA GLN A 478 -8.96 -0.69 -39.93
C GLN A 478 -9.87 0.07 -38.96
N GLN A 479 -9.36 0.38 -37.76
CA GLN A 479 -10.09 1.13 -36.73
C GLN A 479 -10.41 2.56 -37.20
N GLN A 480 -9.45 3.23 -37.87
CA GLN A 480 -9.67 4.57 -38.44
C GLN A 480 -10.81 4.57 -39.44
N LYS A 481 -10.87 3.56 -40.32
CA LYS A 481 -11.96 3.41 -41.30
C LYS A 481 -13.30 3.07 -40.64
N HIS A 482 -13.25 2.26 -39.58
CA HIS A 482 -14.47 1.78 -38.91
C HIS A 482 -15.09 2.82 -37.98
N LEU A 483 -14.27 3.45 -37.15
CA LEU A 483 -14.71 4.46 -36.17
C LEU A 483 -14.88 5.87 -36.78
N ASN A 484 -14.22 6.13 -37.90
CA ASN A 484 -14.25 7.42 -38.62
C ASN A 484 -14.02 8.64 -37.71
N LEU A 485 -13.05 8.51 -36.76
CA LEU A 485 -12.72 9.58 -35.81
C LEU A 485 -11.92 10.70 -36.49
N PRO A 486 -12.06 11.96 -36.05
CA PRO A 486 -11.21 13.05 -36.51
C PRO A 486 -9.77 12.87 -36.01
N ILE A 487 -8.81 13.60 -36.62
CA ILE A 487 -7.47 13.74 -36.02
C ILE A 487 -7.58 14.37 -34.63
N LEU A 488 -6.64 14.08 -33.73
CA LEU A 488 -6.69 14.52 -32.33
C LEU A 488 -8.02 14.15 -31.64
N PRO A 489 -8.47 12.87 -31.67
CA PRO A 489 -9.76 12.52 -31.12
C PRO A 489 -9.82 12.83 -29.61
N THR A 490 -10.96 13.32 -29.16
CA THR A 490 -11.19 13.68 -27.76
C THR A 490 -11.91 12.57 -27.01
N THR A 491 -11.48 12.30 -25.79
CA THR A 491 -12.12 11.32 -24.89
C THR A 491 -11.89 11.69 -23.44
N THR A 492 -12.55 10.98 -22.51
CA THR A 492 -12.22 10.99 -21.08
C THR A 492 -11.73 9.62 -20.65
N ILE A 493 -11.22 9.50 -19.43
CA ILE A 493 -10.61 8.24 -18.98
C ILE A 493 -11.68 7.22 -18.57
N GLY A 494 -12.71 7.63 -17.79
CA GLY A 494 -13.77 6.70 -17.35
C GLY A 494 -14.76 7.34 -16.42
N SER A 495 -14.40 7.56 -15.17
CA SER A 495 -15.28 8.06 -14.14
C SER A 495 -15.61 9.55 -14.30
N PHE A 496 -16.85 9.91 -13.97
CA PHE A 496 -17.34 11.29 -13.82
C PHE A 496 -17.53 11.66 -12.34
N PRO A 497 -17.77 12.95 -12.00
CA PRO A 497 -17.93 13.41 -10.63
C PRO A 497 -18.98 12.62 -9.85
N GLN A 498 -18.59 12.10 -8.70
CA GLN A 498 -19.49 11.32 -7.84
C GLN A 498 -20.16 12.21 -6.80
N THR A 499 -21.44 12.51 -7.03
CA THR A 499 -22.26 13.37 -6.17
C THR A 499 -22.54 12.74 -4.81
N VAL A 500 -22.94 13.57 -3.83
CA VAL A 500 -23.39 13.08 -2.50
C VAL A 500 -24.61 12.18 -2.66
N GLU A 501 -25.50 12.49 -3.58
CA GLU A 501 -26.71 11.73 -3.85
C GLU A 501 -26.39 10.35 -4.43
N LEU A 502 -25.54 10.28 -5.43
CA LEU A 502 -25.07 9.01 -6.01
C LEU A 502 -24.47 8.09 -4.94
N ARG A 503 -23.63 8.66 -4.08
CA ARG A 503 -23.02 7.88 -2.96
C ARG A 503 -24.07 7.43 -1.95
N ARG A 504 -25.11 8.23 -1.72
CA ARG A 504 -26.25 7.89 -0.85
C ARG A 504 -27.04 6.71 -1.43
N VAL A 505 -27.41 6.78 -2.70
CA VAL A 505 -28.20 5.74 -3.39
C VAL A 505 -27.44 4.42 -3.42
N ARG A 506 -26.15 4.39 -3.78
CA ARG A 506 -25.35 3.15 -3.71
C ARG A 506 -25.29 2.56 -2.30
N ARG A 507 -25.17 3.41 -1.26
CA ARG A 507 -25.16 2.94 0.13
C ARG A 507 -26.54 2.37 0.52
N GLU A 508 -27.64 3.04 0.14
CA GLU A 508 -28.99 2.59 0.45
C GLU A 508 -29.31 1.25 -0.23
N TYR A 509 -28.86 1.06 -1.45
CA TYR A 509 -28.94 -0.23 -2.14
C TYR A 509 -28.13 -1.31 -1.43
N LYS A 510 -26.87 -1.03 -1.08
CA LYS A 510 -25.99 -1.99 -0.39
C LYS A 510 -26.53 -2.46 0.98
N ILE A 511 -27.38 -1.68 1.62
CA ILE A 511 -28.06 -2.04 2.87
C ILE A 511 -29.54 -2.47 2.68
N ASN A 512 -29.95 -2.76 1.45
CA ASN A 512 -31.30 -3.19 1.08
C ASN A 512 -32.42 -2.20 1.51
N LYS A 513 -32.13 -0.90 1.48
CA LYS A 513 -33.11 0.15 1.81
C LYS A 513 -33.93 0.58 0.60
N ILE A 514 -33.40 0.40 -0.60
CA ILE A 514 -34.06 0.59 -1.89
C ILE A 514 -34.00 -0.70 -2.69
N SER A 515 -34.94 -0.89 -3.60
CA SER A 515 -35.00 -2.08 -4.48
C SER A 515 -33.91 -2.02 -5.57
N GLU A 516 -33.70 -3.15 -6.25
CA GLU A 516 -32.79 -3.22 -7.40
C GLU A 516 -33.31 -2.37 -8.57
N GLU A 517 -34.62 -2.37 -8.79
CA GLU A 517 -35.26 -1.58 -9.86
C GLU A 517 -35.08 -0.09 -9.63
N GLU A 518 -35.27 0.38 -8.40
CA GLU A 518 -35.05 1.79 -8.01
C GLU A 518 -33.59 2.17 -8.20
N TYR A 519 -32.66 1.31 -7.77
CA TYR A 519 -31.22 1.50 -7.95
C TYR A 519 -30.84 1.57 -9.43
N VAL A 520 -31.27 0.58 -10.23
CA VAL A 520 -30.99 0.53 -11.69
C VAL A 520 -31.55 1.73 -12.40
N SER A 521 -32.80 2.17 -12.08
CA SER A 521 -33.39 3.37 -12.65
C SER A 521 -32.54 4.62 -12.37
N PHE A 522 -32.12 4.82 -11.14
CA PHE A 522 -31.26 5.96 -10.75
C PHE A 522 -29.91 5.94 -11.48
N ILE A 523 -29.26 4.80 -11.57
CA ILE A 523 -27.96 4.68 -12.29
C ILE A 523 -28.14 4.96 -13.78
N LYS A 524 -29.24 4.52 -14.41
CA LYS A 524 -29.58 4.84 -15.81
C LYS A 524 -29.69 6.34 -16.03
N ASP A 525 -30.35 7.05 -15.12
CA ASP A 525 -30.52 8.49 -15.21
C ASP A 525 -29.18 9.24 -15.08
N GLU A 526 -28.31 8.78 -14.18
CA GLU A 526 -26.96 9.33 -14.04
C GLU A 526 -26.10 9.07 -15.30
N ILE A 527 -26.19 7.88 -15.90
CA ILE A 527 -25.50 7.56 -17.17
C ILE A 527 -26.04 8.45 -18.30
N ALA A 528 -27.36 8.60 -18.45
CA ALA A 528 -27.99 9.47 -19.45
C ALA A 528 -27.48 10.91 -19.33
N LYS A 529 -27.40 11.42 -18.11
CA LYS A 529 -26.85 12.76 -17.82
C LYS A 529 -25.36 12.87 -18.26
N VAL A 530 -24.55 11.88 -17.97
CA VAL A 530 -23.12 11.89 -18.35
C VAL A 530 -22.94 11.79 -19.85
N VAL A 531 -23.72 10.94 -20.53
CA VAL A 531 -23.71 10.83 -22.00
C VAL A 531 -24.10 12.17 -22.63
N LYS A 532 -25.21 12.80 -22.17
CA LYS A 532 -25.66 14.08 -22.67
C LYS A 532 -24.59 15.19 -22.48
N ILE A 533 -23.94 15.24 -21.30
CA ILE A 533 -22.86 16.21 -21.04
C ILE A 533 -21.74 16.06 -22.08
N GLN A 534 -21.32 14.85 -22.37
CA GLN A 534 -20.24 14.60 -23.32
C GLN A 534 -20.65 14.91 -24.76
N GLU A 535 -21.91 14.64 -25.15
CA GLU A 535 -22.45 15.06 -26.45
C GLU A 535 -22.53 16.59 -26.58
N ASP A 536 -23.02 17.27 -25.54
CA ASP A 536 -23.14 18.76 -25.52
C ASP A 536 -21.74 19.41 -25.59
N LEU A 537 -20.71 18.76 -25.04
CA LEU A 537 -19.30 19.18 -25.12
C LEU A 537 -18.63 18.80 -26.45
N ASP A 538 -19.27 17.97 -27.25
CA ASP A 538 -18.78 17.44 -28.52
C ASP A 538 -17.50 16.57 -28.37
N ILE A 539 -17.47 15.70 -27.35
CA ILE A 539 -16.42 14.69 -27.16
C ILE A 539 -16.63 13.56 -28.19
N ASP A 540 -15.55 13.09 -28.81
CA ASP A 540 -15.62 12.14 -29.93
C ASP A 540 -15.88 10.69 -29.47
N VAL A 541 -15.21 10.22 -28.42
CA VAL A 541 -15.40 8.88 -27.83
C VAL A 541 -15.84 9.02 -26.38
N LEU A 542 -17.01 8.51 -26.07
CA LEU A 542 -17.70 8.71 -24.79
C LEU A 542 -17.40 7.60 -23.78
N VAL A 543 -17.63 7.91 -22.51
CA VAL A 543 -17.66 6.95 -21.40
C VAL A 543 -19.01 6.99 -20.68
N HIS A 544 -19.43 5.91 -20.04
CA HIS A 544 -20.68 5.91 -19.27
C HIS A 544 -20.57 6.61 -17.90
N GLY A 545 -19.36 6.97 -17.45
CA GLY A 545 -19.09 7.75 -16.25
C GLY A 545 -18.99 6.97 -14.95
N GLU A 546 -19.19 5.66 -14.96
CA GLU A 546 -19.03 4.73 -13.84
C GLU A 546 -19.84 5.04 -12.58
N PRO A 547 -21.11 5.46 -12.66
CA PRO A 547 -21.90 5.82 -11.48
C PRO A 547 -22.19 4.61 -10.58
N GLU A 548 -22.20 3.40 -11.12
CA GLU A 548 -22.41 2.15 -10.40
C GLU A 548 -21.22 1.73 -9.53
N ARG A 549 -20.02 2.30 -9.78
CA ARG A 549 -18.76 1.84 -9.15
C ARG A 549 -18.36 2.69 -7.95
N ASN A 550 -18.09 2.02 -6.83
CA ASN A 550 -17.49 2.67 -5.67
C ASN A 550 -15.98 2.78 -5.82
N ASP A 551 -15.35 1.69 -6.23
CA ASP A 551 -13.90 1.57 -6.42
C ASP A 551 -13.64 0.67 -7.63
N MET A 552 -12.54 0.92 -8.36
CA MET A 552 -12.26 0.21 -9.59
C MET A 552 -11.81 -1.25 -9.39
N VAL A 553 -11.39 -1.62 -8.18
CA VAL A 553 -11.00 -3.00 -7.86
C VAL A 553 -12.11 -3.70 -7.06
N GLU A 554 -12.70 -3.03 -6.05
CA GLU A 554 -13.82 -3.56 -5.27
C GLU A 554 -14.98 -3.97 -6.19
N TYR A 555 -15.34 -3.14 -7.17
CA TYR A 555 -16.44 -3.41 -8.10
C TYR A 555 -16.28 -4.74 -8.87
N PHE A 556 -15.10 -4.99 -9.42
CA PHE A 556 -14.82 -6.21 -10.15
C PHE A 556 -14.72 -7.42 -9.22
N GLY A 557 -14.01 -7.28 -8.13
CA GLY A 557 -13.87 -8.36 -7.14
C GLY A 557 -15.22 -8.82 -6.57
N GLU A 558 -16.19 -7.90 -6.33
CA GLU A 558 -17.55 -8.25 -5.86
C GLU A 558 -18.33 -9.13 -6.86
N GLN A 559 -17.92 -9.18 -8.13
CA GLN A 559 -18.56 -9.94 -9.19
C GLN A 559 -17.77 -11.18 -9.65
N LEU A 560 -16.53 -11.30 -9.17
CA LEU A 560 -15.65 -12.44 -9.44
C LEU A 560 -15.73 -13.46 -8.29
N GLN A 561 -15.62 -14.75 -8.62
CA GLN A 561 -15.42 -15.81 -7.63
C GLN A 561 -13.97 -15.79 -7.14
N GLY A 562 -13.71 -16.35 -5.96
CA GLY A 562 -12.40 -16.39 -5.34
C GLY A 562 -12.06 -15.15 -4.52
N PHE A 563 -13.01 -14.20 -4.38
CA PHE A 563 -12.85 -12.95 -3.62
C PHE A 563 -13.69 -12.94 -2.34
N ALA A 564 -13.14 -12.32 -1.29
CA ALA A 564 -13.85 -11.99 -0.07
C ALA A 564 -13.68 -10.50 0.25
N PHE A 565 -14.62 -9.94 1.01
CA PHE A 565 -14.67 -8.52 1.36
C PHE A 565 -14.82 -8.34 2.87
N THR A 566 -14.03 -7.44 3.40
CA THR A 566 -14.07 -7.06 4.81
C THR A 566 -15.00 -5.87 5.03
N VAL A 567 -15.44 -5.68 6.26
CA VAL A 567 -16.22 -4.50 6.69
C VAL A 567 -15.28 -3.41 7.20
N ASN A 568 -14.28 -3.80 8.01
CA ASN A 568 -13.34 -2.90 8.69
C ASN A 568 -11.88 -3.17 8.31
N GLY A 569 -11.61 -3.91 7.23
CA GLY A 569 -10.27 -4.23 6.74
C GLY A 569 -9.52 -3.04 6.14
N TRP A 570 -9.59 -1.89 6.80
CA TRP A 570 -8.98 -0.64 6.34
C TRP A 570 -7.48 -0.63 6.56
N VAL A 571 -6.75 -0.21 5.52
CA VAL A 571 -5.30 -0.01 5.54
C VAL A 571 -5.01 1.43 5.12
N GLN A 572 -4.06 2.07 5.78
CA GLN A 572 -3.65 3.43 5.45
C GLN A 572 -2.91 3.45 4.11
N SER A 573 -3.27 4.41 3.25
CA SER A 573 -2.58 4.69 2.00
C SER A 573 -1.65 5.90 2.12
N TYR A 574 -2.15 7.03 2.60
CA TYR A 574 -1.38 8.23 2.95
C TYR A 574 -2.23 9.19 3.79
N GLY A 575 -1.61 9.94 4.68
CA GLY A 575 -2.31 10.90 5.53
C GLY A 575 -3.57 10.29 6.17
N SER A 576 -4.74 10.86 5.92
CA SER A 576 -6.02 10.32 6.40
C SER A 576 -6.65 9.29 5.45
N ARG A 577 -6.10 9.10 4.24
CA ARG A 577 -6.68 8.20 3.26
C ARG A 577 -6.44 6.74 3.63
N CYS A 578 -7.52 5.99 3.73
CA CYS A 578 -7.51 4.55 3.90
C CYS A 578 -8.17 3.87 2.70
N VAL A 579 -7.67 2.70 2.35
CA VAL A 579 -8.23 1.79 1.37
C VAL A 579 -8.68 0.49 2.05
N LYS A 580 -9.57 -0.23 1.42
CA LYS A 580 -10.04 -1.52 1.91
C LYS A 580 -9.86 -2.56 0.80
N PRO A 581 -8.66 -3.13 0.68
CA PRO A 581 -8.37 -4.06 -0.40
C PRO A 581 -9.29 -5.28 -0.38
N PRO A 582 -9.78 -5.75 -1.52
CA PRO A 582 -10.39 -7.06 -1.64
C PRO A 582 -9.40 -8.15 -1.23
N VAL A 583 -9.92 -9.33 -0.88
CA VAL A 583 -9.12 -10.48 -0.51
C VAL A 583 -9.29 -11.58 -1.55
N ILE A 584 -8.24 -11.93 -2.27
CA ILE A 584 -8.20 -13.07 -3.19
C ILE A 584 -7.81 -14.30 -2.38
N TYR A 585 -8.77 -15.18 -2.10
CA TYR A 585 -8.55 -16.37 -1.27
C TYR A 585 -8.50 -17.67 -2.07
N GLY A 586 -9.03 -17.67 -3.30
CA GLY A 586 -9.14 -18.87 -4.12
C GLY A 586 -8.93 -18.58 -5.62
N ASP A 587 -9.12 -19.59 -6.46
CA ASP A 587 -9.05 -19.46 -7.91
C ASP A 587 -10.11 -18.50 -8.42
N VAL A 588 -9.70 -17.60 -9.33
CA VAL A 588 -10.55 -16.52 -9.80
C VAL A 588 -11.28 -16.92 -11.08
N SER A 589 -12.59 -16.74 -11.09
CA SER A 589 -13.41 -16.92 -12.28
C SER A 589 -14.53 -15.90 -12.37
N ARG A 590 -15.06 -15.70 -13.58
CA ARG A 590 -16.16 -14.78 -13.87
C ARG A 590 -17.45 -15.60 -14.06
N PRO A 591 -18.39 -15.58 -13.11
CA PRO A 591 -19.63 -16.35 -13.21
C PRO A 591 -20.66 -15.75 -14.19
N LYS A 592 -20.61 -14.41 -14.39
CA LYS A 592 -21.52 -13.66 -15.25
C LYS A 592 -20.89 -12.37 -15.76
N ALA A 593 -21.48 -11.77 -16.78
CA ALA A 593 -21.09 -10.45 -17.28
C ALA A 593 -21.15 -9.38 -16.17
N MET A 594 -20.17 -8.49 -16.12
CA MET A 594 -19.98 -7.51 -15.06
C MET A 594 -20.37 -6.08 -15.48
N THR A 595 -20.01 -5.67 -16.70
CA THR A 595 -20.14 -4.30 -17.20
C THR A 595 -20.94 -4.19 -18.49
N VAL A 596 -21.18 -5.31 -19.18
CA VAL A 596 -21.84 -5.39 -20.49
C VAL A 596 -23.22 -4.71 -20.49
N PHE A 597 -24.02 -4.93 -19.43
CA PHE A 597 -25.34 -4.32 -19.29
C PHE A 597 -25.28 -2.79 -19.32
N TRP A 598 -24.38 -2.19 -18.50
CA TRP A 598 -24.24 -0.75 -18.40
C TRP A 598 -23.64 -0.13 -19.67
N SER A 599 -22.64 -0.79 -20.26
CA SER A 599 -21.99 -0.34 -21.50
C SER A 599 -22.97 -0.35 -22.69
N LYS A 600 -23.73 -1.43 -22.86
CA LYS A 600 -24.76 -1.53 -23.91
C LYS A 600 -25.87 -0.50 -23.74
N MET A 601 -26.31 -0.32 -22.51
CA MET A 601 -27.35 0.67 -22.20
C MET A 601 -26.85 2.09 -22.51
N ALA A 602 -25.62 2.43 -22.10
CA ALA A 602 -25.01 3.71 -22.43
C ALA A 602 -24.82 3.89 -23.95
N GLN A 603 -24.36 2.86 -24.67
CA GLN A 603 -24.24 2.91 -26.13
C GLN A 603 -25.61 3.11 -26.83
N SER A 604 -26.71 2.60 -26.27
CA SER A 604 -28.04 2.82 -26.84
C SER A 604 -28.55 4.26 -26.75
N MET A 605 -27.91 5.12 -25.97
CA MET A 605 -28.25 6.53 -25.77
C MET A 605 -27.53 7.48 -26.72
N THR A 606 -26.54 7.00 -27.49
CA THR A 606 -25.73 7.83 -28.37
C THR A 606 -25.32 7.09 -29.64
N ALA A 607 -25.12 7.87 -30.72
CA ALA A 607 -24.55 7.35 -31.96
C ALA A 607 -23.00 7.38 -31.97
N ARG A 608 -22.35 8.03 -30.95
CA ARG A 608 -20.90 8.08 -30.84
C ARG A 608 -20.38 6.78 -30.21
N PRO A 609 -19.13 6.39 -30.49
CA PRO A 609 -18.52 5.24 -29.83
C PRO A 609 -18.50 5.41 -28.30
N MET A 610 -18.98 4.39 -27.59
CA MET A 610 -18.95 4.30 -26.13
C MET A 610 -17.82 3.37 -25.72
N LYS A 611 -16.97 3.78 -24.76
CA LYS A 611 -15.95 2.90 -24.20
C LYS A 611 -16.55 1.93 -23.17
N GLY A 612 -16.28 0.64 -23.36
CA GLY A 612 -16.37 -0.34 -22.29
C GLY A 612 -15.19 -0.16 -21.33
N MET A 613 -15.48 -0.03 -20.04
CA MET A 613 -14.46 0.35 -19.03
C MET A 613 -14.17 -0.83 -18.09
N LEU A 614 -12.94 -1.30 -18.07
CA LEU A 614 -12.48 -2.42 -17.26
C LEU A 614 -11.23 -2.06 -16.46
N THR A 615 -11.02 -2.77 -15.36
CA THR A 615 -9.74 -2.77 -14.64
C THR A 615 -8.94 -4.00 -15.06
N GLY A 616 -7.67 -3.80 -15.36
CA GLY A 616 -6.79 -4.86 -15.84
C GLY A 616 -6.35 -5.82 -14.73
N PRO A 617 -5.87 -7.02 -15.12
CA PRO A 617 -5.56 -8.10 -14.19
C PRO A 617 -4.43 -7.76 -13.22
N VAL A 618 -3.40 -7.04 -13.67
CA VAL A 618 -2.28 -6.64 -12.82
C VAL A 618 -2.72 -5.64 -11.76
N THR A 619 -3.59 -4.70 -12.12
CA THR A 619 -4.16 -3.72 -11.19
C THR A 619 -5.06 -4.37 -10.16
N ILE A 620 -5.96 -5.28 -10.56
CA ILE A 620 -6.81 -6.04 -9.63
C ILE A 620 -5.94 -6.82 -8.65
N LEU A 621 -4.90 -7.49 -9.14
CA LEU A 621 -3.96 -8.26 -8.32
C LEU A 621 -3.22 -7.36 -7.31
N ASN A 622 -2.58 -6.28 -7.77
CA ASN A 622 -1.69 -5.46 -6.95
C ASN A 622 -2.43 -4.62 -5.89
N TRP A 623 -3.71 -4.32 -6.11
CA TRP A 623 -4.52 -3.57 -5.15
C TRP A 623 -5.43 -4.47 -4.30
N SER A 624 -5.17 -5.76 -4.27
CA SER A 624 -5.83 -6.76 -3.43
C SER A 624 -4.85 -7.37 -2.42
N PHE A 625 -5.37 -7.92 -1.33
CA PHE A 625 -4.63 -8.90 -0.55
C PHE A 625 -4.66 -10.22 -1.30
N VAL A 626 -3.51 -10.67 -1.74
CA VAL A 626 -3.39 -11.81 -2.64
C VAL A 626 -3.14 -13.09 -1.84
N ARG A 627 -3.71 -14.21 -2.30
CA ARG A 627 -3.38 -15.54 -1.81
C ARG A 627 -1.87 -15.80 -1.93
N ASN A 628 -1.33 -16.56 -1.00
CA ASN A 628 0.11 -16.85 -0.90
C ASN A 628 0.45 -18.35 -1.04
N ASP A 629 -0.53 -19.14 -1.47
CA ASP A 629 -0.39 -20.58 -1.72
C ASP A 629 -0.04 -20.93 -3.18
N GLN A 630 -0.02 -19.93 -4.06
CA GLN A 630 0.45 -20.02 -5.44
C GLN A 630 1.19 -18.74 -5.86
N PRO A 631 2.00 -18.77 -6.94
CA PRO A 631 2.66 -17.58 -7.48
C PRO A 631 1.66 -16.49 -7.88
N ARG A 632 2.05 -15.23 -7.71
CA ARG A 632 1.23 -14.07 -8.11
C ARG A 632 0.92 -14.08 -9.62
N SER A 633 1.85 -14.54 -10.45
CA SER A 633 1.67 -14.73 -11.90
C SER A 633 0.51 -15.66 -12.22
N GLU A 634 0.35 -16.79 -11.51
CA GLU A 634 -0.77 -17.70 -11.70
C GLU A 634 -2.11 -17.03 -11.38
N THR A 635 -2.18 -16.31 -10.25
CA THR A 635 -3.38 -15.57 -9.88
C THR A 635 -3.70 -14.47 -10.91
N CYS A 636 -2.68 -13.79 -11.45
CA CYS A 636 -2.84 -12.82 -12.53
C CYS A 636 -3.43 -13.43 -13.80
N MET A 637 -2.96 -14.61 -14.20
CA MET A 637 -3.49 -15.32 -15.38
C MET A 637 -4.97 -15.70 -15.21
N GLN A 638 -5.38 -16.12 -14.02
CA GLN A 638 -6.78 -16.41 -13.71
C GLN A 638 -7.65 -15.15 -13.81
N ILE A 639 -7.19 -14.02 -13.29
CA ILE A 639 -7.88 -12.73 -13.43
C ILE A 639 -7.93 -12.31 -14.91
N ALA A 640 -6.85 -12.50 -15.65
CA ALA A 640 -6.77 -12.17 -17.07
C ALA A 640 -7.80 -12.94 -17.90
N LEU A 641 -8.00 -14.22 -17.63
CA LEU A 641 -9.07 -15.02 -18.25
C LEU A 641 -10.46 -14.47 -17.96
N ALA A 642 -10.73 -14.14 -16.70
CA ALA A 642 -12.01 -13.58 -16.29
C ALA A 642 -12.29 -12.22 -16.97
N ILE A 643 -11.27 -11.38 -17.16
CA ILE A 643 -11.38 -10.12 -17.89
C ILE A 643 -11.51 -10.36 -19.41
N LYS A 644 -10.81 -11.35 -19.95
CA LYS A 644 -10.94 -11.74 -21.37
C LYS A 644 -12.40 -12.06 -21.72
N ASP A 645 -13.06 -12.87 -20.91
CA ASP A 645 -14.48 -13.21 -21.12
C ASP A 645 -15.37 -11.94 -21.12
N GLU A 646 -15.06 -10.96 -20.27
CA GLU A 646 -15.80 -9.67 -20.24
C GLU A 646 -15.52 -8.85 -21.50
N VAL A 647 -14.27 -8.81 -21.98
CA VAL A 647 -13.87 -8.09 -23.20
C VAL A 647 -14.58 -8.67 -24.43
N GLU A 648 -14.62 -9.99 -24.56
CA GLU A 648 -15.30 -10.68 -25.66
C GLU A 648 -16.83 -10.46 -25.63
N ASP A 649 -17.46 -10.47 -24.44
CA ASP A 649 -18.88 -10.17 -24.28
C ASP A 649 -19.21 -8.69 -24.57
N LEU A 650 -18.32 -7.76 -24.27
CA LEU A 650 -18.46 -6.34 -24.65
C LEU A 650 -18.42 -6.18 -26.17
N GLU A 651 -17.46 -6.80 -26.85
CA GLU A 651 -17.38 -6.81 -28.31
C GLU A 651 -18.65 -7.44 -28.93
N ALA A 652 -19.06 -8.61 -28.45
CA ALA A 652 -20.30 -9.27 -28.88
C ALA A 652 -21.53 -8.42 -28.60
N GLY A 653 -21.50 -7.57 -27.57
CA GLY A 653 -22.50 -6.57 -27.24
C GLY A 653 -22.53 -5.34 -28.15
N GLY A 654 -21.58 -5.23 -29.10
CA GLY A 654 -21.48 -4.13 -30.06
C GLY A 654 -20.62 -2.95 -29.57
N ILE A 655 -19.85 -3.10 -28.50
CA ILE A 655 -18.92 -2.09 -28.02
C ILE A 655 -17.65 -2.13 -28.87
N GLN A 656 -17.33 -1.00 -29.51
CA GLN A 656 -16.25 -0.90 -30.49
C GLN A 656 -14.91 -0.42 -29.88
N VAL A 657 -14.96 0.21 -28.72
CA VAL A 657 -13.80 0.70 -27.98
C VAL A 657 -13.85 0.14 -26.57
N ILE A 658 -12.80 -0.58 -26.13
CA ILE A 658 -12.75 -1.21 -24.82
C ILE A 658 -11.45 -0.76 -24.14
N GLN A 659 -11.58 -0.15 -22.96
CA GLN A 659 -10.45 0.30 -22.17
C GLN A 659 -10.22 -0.65 -20.98
N ILE A 660 -8.98 -1.11 -20.84
CA ILE A 660 -8.54 -2.02 -19.78
C ILE A 660 -7.41 -1.31 -19.03
N ASP A 661 -7.70 -0.78 -17.85
CA ASP A 661 -6.81 0.10 -17.12
C ASP A 661 -5.77 -0.68 -16.32
N GLU A 662 -4.48 -0.43 -16.59
CA GLU A 662 -3.35 -1.01 -15.86
C GLU A 662 -2.59 0.05 -15.05
N ALA A 663 -3.30 0.69 -14.14
CA ALA A 663 -2.77 1.72 -13.26
C ALA A 663 -1.60 1.23 -12.39
N ALA A 664 -1.59 -0.04 -12.01
CA ALA A 664 -0.60 -0.63 -11.11
C ALA A 664 0.52 -1.43 -11.79
N LEU A 665 0.66 -1.38 -13.13
CA LEU A 665 1.72 -2.12 -13.83
C LEU A 665 3.11 -1.69 -13.34
N ARG A 666 3.44 -0.42 -13.48
CA ARG A 666 4.73 0.12 -13.02
C ARG A 666 4.86 0.06 -11.50
N GLU A 667 3.77 0.26 -10.79
CA GLU A 667 3.74 0.20 -9.33
C GLU A 667 4.09 -1.18 -8.75
N GLY A 668 3.84 -2.24 -9.49
CA GLY A 668 4.13 -3.62 -9.10
C GLY A 668 5.55 -4.07 -9.36
N LEU A 669 6.43 -3.20 -9.94
CA LEU A 669 7.83 -3.54 -10.14
C LEU A 669 8.48 -3.98 -8.83
N PRO A 670 9.17 -5.13 -8.81
CA PRO A 670 9.98 -5.55 -7.68
C PRO A 670 11.05 -4.50 -7.34
N LEU A 671 11.53 -4.52 -6.10
CA LEU A 671 12.57 -3.58 -5.63
C LEU A 671 13.94 -3.84 -6.28
N ARG A 672 14.20 -5.09 -6.67
CA ARG A 672 15.45 -5.50 -7.30
C ARG A 672 15.32 -5.48 -8.83
N LYS A 673 16.23 -4.79 -9.50
CA LYS A 673 16.26 -4.71 -10.97
C LYS A 673 16.37 -6.08 -11.64
N SER A 674 17.06 -7.02 -11.00
CA SER A 674 17.19 -8.40 -11.49
C SER A 674 15.84 -9.14 -11.62
N GLU A 675 14.80 -8.70 -10.91
CA GLU A 675 13.47 -9.30 -10.93
C GLU A 675 12.50 -8.61 -11.89
N HIS A 676 12.88 -7.42 -12.42
CA HIS A 676 12.02 -6.62 -13.30
C HIS A 676 11.60 -7.37 -14.56
N ALA A 677 12.54 -8.02 -15.22
CA ALA A 677 12.26 -8.76 -16.47
C ALA A 677 11.23 -9.87 -16.27
N PHE A 678 11.37 -10.65 -15.20
CA PHE A 678 10.42 -11.71 -14.86
C PHE A 678 9.03 -11.16 -14.53
N TYR A 679 8.96 -10.08 -13.74
CA TYR A 679 7.69 -9.43 -13.41
C TYR A 679 6.99 -8.88 -14.66
N LEU A 680 7.71 -8.11 -15.48
CA LEU A 680 7.16 -7.48 -16.67
C LEU A 680 6.70 -8.50 -17.71
N ASP A 681 7.41 -9.60 -17.84
CA ASP A 681 7.05 -10.69 -18.75
C ASP A 681 5.63 -11.22 -18.46
N TRP A 682 5.38 -11.69 -17.23
CA TRP A 682 4.05 -12.22 -16.91
C TRP A 682 2.97 -11.14 -16.79
N ALA A 683 3.34 -9.91 -16.39
CA ALA A 683 2.38 -8.82 -16.23
C ALA A 683 1.87 -8.32 -17.60
N VAL A 684 2.77 -8.13 -18.56
CA VAL A 684 2.45 -7.79 -19.96
C VAL A 684 1.67 -8.91 -20.62
N HIS A 685 2.07 -10.17 -20.41
CA HIS A 685 1.35 -11.32 -20.91
C HIS A 685 -0.08 -11.37 -20.36
N GLY A 686 -0.28 -11.12 -19.06
CA GLY A 686 -1.59 -11.02 -18.44
C GLY A 686 -2.50 -9.99 -19.13
N PHE A 687 -1.96 -8.82 -19.48
CA PHE A 687 -2.73 -7.83 -20.24
C PHE A 687 -3.08 -8.34 -21.66
N ARG A 688 -2.11 -8.92 -22.40
CA ARG A 688 -2.37 -9.44 -23.76
C ARG A 688 -3.45 -10.52 -23.80
N ILE A 689 -3.51 -11.40 -22.79
CA ILE A 689 -4.55 -12.41 -22.66
C ILE A 689 -5.93 -11.76 -22.66
N THR A 690 -6.12 -10.63 -21.99
CA THR A 690 -7.44 -9.99 -21.85
C THR A 690 -8.06 -9.58 -23.19
N ASN A 691 -7.24 -9.35 -24.22
CA ASN A 691 -7.70 -8.72 -25.46
C ASN A 691 -7.30 -9.47 -26.75
N CYS A 692 -6.61 -10.61 -26.66
CA CYS A 692 -6.16 -11.36 -27.84
C CYS A 692 -7.31 -11.94 -28.68
N GLY A 693 -8.51 -12.09 -28.13
CA GLY A 693 -9.66 -12.71 -28.80
C GLY A 693 -10.52 -11.77 -29.63
N VAL A 694 -10.33 -10.43 -29.53
CA VAL A 694 -11.20 -9.48 -30.23
C VAL A 694 -10.71 -9.20 -31.67
N LYS A 695 -11.66 -8.73 -32.50
CA LYS A 695 -11.42 -8.36 -33.91
C LYS A 695 -10.48 -7.17 -34.02
N ASP A 696 -9.79 -7.06 -35.16
CA ASP A 696 -8.89 -5.94 -35.47
C ASP A 696 -9.61 -4.58 -35.49
N THR A 697 -10.90 -4.56 -35.81
CA THR A 697 -11.74 -3.35 -35.79
C THR A 697 -12.13 -2.88 -34.39
N THR A 698 -12.04 -3.72 -33.36
CA THR A 698 -12.26 -3.36 -31.97
C THR A 698 -11.01 -2.72 -31.41
N GLN A 699 -11.13 -1.47 -30.98
CA GLN A 699 -10.01 -0.68 -30.47
C GLN A 699 -9.82 -0.89 -28.98
N ILE A 700 -8.63 -1.36 -28.59
CA ILE A 700 -8.26 -1.61 -27.21
C ILE A 700 -7.45 -0.42 -26.69
N HIS A 701 -8.00 0.21 -25.64
CA HIS A 701 -7.34 1.25 -24.87
C HIS A 701 -6.77 0.69 -23.57
N THR A 702 -5.74 1.33 -23.08
CA THR A 702 -5.28 1.19 -21.68
C THR A 702 -4.99 2.56 -21.07
N HIS A 703 -4.99 2.62 -19.74
CA HIS A 703 -4.66 3.85 -19.01
C HIS A 703 -3.67 3.57 -17.90
N MET A 704 -2.70 4.47 -17.72
CA MET A 704 -1.71 4.41 -16.66
C MET A 704 -1.63 5.72 -15.88
N CYS A 705 -1.75 5.61 -14.55
CA CYS A 705 -1.61 6.74 -13.62
C CYS A 705 -0.25 6.70 -12.94
N TYR A 706 0.21 7.85 -12.43
CA TYR A 706 1.34 7.99 -11.49
C TYR A 706 2.62 7.23 -11.86
N SER A 707 2.96 7.12 -13.14
CA SER A 707 4.06 6.27 -13.60
C SER A 707 5.20 7.06 -14.22
N ASN A 708 6.44 6.68 -13.91
CA ASN A 708 7.60 7.06 -14.71
C ASN A 708 7.74 6.09 -15.88
N PHE A 709 7.26 6.47 -17.05
CA PHE A 709 7.17 5.62 -18.23
C PHE A 709 8.52 5.23 -18.82
N ASN A 710 9.52 6.06 -18.63
CA ASN A 710 10.84 5.84 -19.22
C ASN A 710 11.43 4.49 -18.79
N ASP A 711 11.12 4.06 -17.57
CA ASP A 711 11.66 2.82 -17.02
C ASP A 711 11.08 1.55 -17.67
N ILE A 712 9.87 1.62 -18.23
CA ILE A 712 9.12 0.45 -18.73
C ILE A 712 8.51 0.64 -20.11
N ILE A 713 8.96 1.63 -20.88
CA ILE A 713 8.36 1.99 -22.18
C ILE A 713 8.31 0.80 -23.18
N HIS A 714 9.34 -0.03 -23.22
CA HIS A 714 9.35 -1.22 -24.07
C HIS A 714 8.30 -2.24 -23.66
N SER A 715 8.09 -2.44 -22.35
CA SER A 715 7.05 -3.32 -21.84
C SER A 715 5.65 -2.77 -22.11
N ILE A 716 5.49 -1.43 -22.10
CA ILE A 716 4.24 -0.78 -22.49
C ILE A 716 3.93 -1.00 -23.97
N ILE A 717 4.93 -0.87 -24.84
CA ILE A 717 4.80 -1.17 -26.27
C ILE A 717 4.41 -2.66 -26.45
N ASP A 718 5.02 -3.53 -25.68
CA ASP A 718 4.80 -4.98 -25.77
C ASP A 718 3.44 -5.45 -25.21
N MET A 719 2.72 -4.60 -24.47
CA MET A 719 1.31 -4.82 -24.13
C MET A 719 0.40 -4.92 -25.35
N ASP A 720 0.82 -4.34 -26.50
CA ASP A 720 0.11 -4.37 -27.78
C ASP A 720 -1.29 -3.75 -27.74
N ALA A 721 -1.51 -2.73 -26.89
CA ALA A 721 -2.72 -1.92 -26.89
C ALA A 721 -2.75 -0.98 -28.12
N ASP A 722 -3.97 -0.71 -28.63
CA ASP A 722 -4.14 0.19 -29.78
C ASP A 722 -4.01 1.66 -29.38
N VAL A 723 -4.37 2.02 -28.16
CA VAL A 723 -4.25 3.38 -27.59
C VAL A 723 -3.86 3.31 -26.13
N ILE A 724 -2.88 4.13 -25.73
CA ILE A 724 -2.55 4.35 -24.33
C ILE A 724 -2.85 5.79 -23.93
N THR A 725 -3.53 5.99 -22.80
CA THR A 725 -3.68 7.30 -22.14
C THR A 725 -2.83 7.34 -20.87
N ILE A 726 -2.20 8.49 -20.63
CA ILE A 726 -1.14 8.63 -19.64
C ILE A 726 -1.30 9.94 -18.89
N GLU A 727 -1.12 9.93 -17.58
CA GLU A 727 -1.03 11.14 -16.76
C GLU A 727 0.25 11.92 -17.09
N ASN A 728 0.11 13.20 -17.49
CA ASN A 728 1.22 13.98 -18.01
C ASN A 728 1.30 15.43 -17.49
N SER A 729 0.20 16.00 -17.00
CA SER A 729 0.13 17.45 -16.69
C SER A 729 1.13 17.92 -15.64
N ARG A 730 1.67 17.03 -14.81
CA ARG A 730 2.69 17.31 -13.77
C ARG A 730 4.09 16.84 -14.12
N SER A 731 4.28 16.20 -15.26
CA SER A 731 5.55 15.56 -15.59
C SER A 731 6.62 16.49 -16.18
N ASP A 732 6.34 17.80 -16.31
CA ASP A 732 7.24 18.79 -16.96
C ASP A 732 7.80 18.28 -18.29
N GLU A 733 6.97 17.66 -19.10
CA GLU A 733 7.31 17.07 -20.42
C GLU A 733 8.32 15.89 -20.37
N LYS A 734 8.58 15.31 -19.21
CA LYS A 734 9.50 14.15 -19.11
C LYS A 734 9.05 12.99 -19.99
N LEU A 735 7.74 12.75 -20.09
CA LEU A 735 7.19 11.73 -20.97
C LEU A 735 7.61 11.95 -22.43
N LEU A 736 7.62 13.19 -22.90
CA LEU A 736 7.99 13.54 -24.29
C LEU A 736 9.47 13.31 -24.58
N SER A 737 10.34 13.23 -23.56
CA SER A 737 11.77 12.98 -23.75
C SER A 737 12.05 11.61 -24.38
N VAL A 738 11.28 10.59 -24.02
CA VAL A 738 11.43 9.23 -24.58
C VAL A 738 11.21 9.23 -26.11
N PHE A 739 10.22 9.97 -26.57
CA PHE A 739 9.92 10.06 -28.00
C PHE A 739 10.94 10.93 -28.75
N ARG A 740 11.53 11.93 -28.09
CA ARG A 740 12.68 12.70 -28.62
C ARG A 740 13.92 11.85 -28.77
N GLU A 741 14.12 10.85 -27.95
CA GLU A 741 15.24 9.89 -28.00
C GLU A 741 15.04 8.82 -29.08
N GLY A 742 13.97 8.89 -29.85
CA GLY A 742 13.76 8.07 -31.05
C GLY A 742 12.96 6.79 -30.82
N VAL A 743 12.32 6.61 -29.69
CA VAL A 743 11.37 5.51 -29.47
C VAL A 743 10.14 5.73 -30.33
N LYS A 744 9.87 4.83 -31.27
CA LYS A 744 8.65 4.81 -32.08
C LYS A 744 7.59 3.99 -31.34
N TYR A 745 6.54 4.64 -30.90
CA TYR A 745 5.45 3.95 -30.20
C TYR A 745 4.56 3.16 -31.17
N GLY A 746 4.22 3.74 -32.32
CA GLY A 746 3.46 3.05 -33.37
C GLY A 746 1.96 2.87 -33.12
N ALA A 747 1.48 3.12 -31.93
CA ALA A 747 0.07 3.05 -31.51
C ALA A 747 -0.46 4.43 -31.12
N GLY A 748 -1.76 4.55 -30.85
CA GLY A 748 -2.35 5.78 -30.34
C GLY A 748 -1.85 6.13 -28.95
N ILE A 749 -1.62 7.42 -28.72
CA ILE A 749 -1.14 7.92 -27.40
C ILE A 749 -1.87 9.20 -27.00
N GLY A 750 -2.37 9.23 -25.76
CA GLY A 750 -3.07 10.36 -25.15
C GLY A 750 -2.39 10.85 -23.87
N PRO A 751 -1.34 11.68 -23.97
CA PRO A 751 -0.81 12.36 -22.79
C PRO A 751 -1.85 13.35 -22.26
N GLY A 752 -2.16 13.28 -20.95
CA GLY A 752 -3.18 14.12 -20.33
C GLY A 752 -2.87 15.61 -20.44
N VAL A 753 -3.92 16.40 -20.66
CA VAL A 753 -3.84 17.87 -20.81
C VAL A 753 -4.55 18.66 -19.70
N TYR A 754 -5.25 17.96 -18.81
CA TYR A 754 -5.97 18.53 -17.69
C TYR A 754 -5.63 17.78 -16.39
N ASP A 755 -5.00 18.50 -15.45
CA ASP A 755 -4.66 17.98 -14.11
C ASP A 755 -5.92 17.87 -13.24
N ILE A 756 -6.42 16.66 -13.08
CA ILE A 756 -7.62 16.37 -12.28
C ILE A 756 -7.36 16.44 -10.76
N HIS A 757 -6.12 16.53 -10.31
CA HIS A 757 -5.76 16.66 -8.91
C HIS A 757 -5.77 18.11 -8.43
N SER A 758 -5.82 19.08 -9.35
CA SER A 758 -5.93 20.51 -9.09
C SER A 758 -7.36 21.00 -9.29
N PRO A 759 -7.89 21.90 -8.44
CA PRO A 759 -9.17 22.58 -8.68
C PRO A 759 -9.06 23.62 -9.79
N ARG A 760 -7.87 23.89 -10.32
CA ARG A 760 -7.61 24.87 -11.38
C ARG A 760 -8.21 24.43 -12.70
N ILE A 761 -8.90 25.35 -13.37
CA ILE A 761 -9.44 25.15 -14.72
C ILE A 761 -8.41 25.69 -15.72
N PRO A 762 -7.83 24.86 -16.61
CA PRO A 762 -6.90 25.36 -17.63
C PRO A 762 -7.64 26.13 -18.72
N SER A 763 -6.96 27.12 -19.35
CA SER A 763 -7.52 27.81 -20.51
C SER A 763 -7.38 26.99 -21.79
N THR A 764 -8.14 27.36 -22.83
CA THR A 764 -8.05 26.74 -24.15
C THR A 764 -6.65 26.92 -24.76
N GLU A 765 -6.04 28.08 -24.58
CA GLU A 765 -4.72 28.43 -25.10
C GLU A 765 -3.62 27.59 -24.41
N GLU A 766 -3.74 27.44 -23.12
CA GLU A 766 -2.80 26.60 -22.33
C GLU A 766 -2.84 25.13 -22.79
N ILE A 767 -4.04 24.60 -23.00
CA ILE A 767 -4.18 23.22 -23.51
C ILE A 767 -3.70 23.12 -24.95
N ALA A 768 -3.98 24.10 -25.80
CA ALA A 768 -3.50 24.12 -27.18
C ALA A 768 -1.97 24.18 -27.26
N ASP A 769 -1.32 24.97 -26.39
CA ASP A 769 0.15 25.00 -26.28
C ASP A 769 0.72 23.63 -25.91
N ARG A 770 0.13 22.94 -24.92
CA ARG A 770 0.52 21.58 -24.53
C ARG A 770 0.39 20.60 -25.69
N ILE A 771 -0.74 20.57 -26.38
CA ILE A 771 -0.96 19.69 -27.52
C ILE A 771 0.05 20.04 -28.66
N SER A 772 0.34 21.32 -28.91
CA SER A 772 1.32 21.74 -29.90
C SER A 772 2.74 21.24 -29.59
N LYS A 773 3.13 21.23 -28.32
CA LYS A 773 4.39 20.63 -27.85
C LYS A 773 4.43 19.11 -28.06
N MET A 774 3.32 18.43 -27.88
CA MET A 774 3.17 17.00 -28.18
C MET A 774 3.31 16.73 -29.69
N LEU A 775 2.68 17.55 -30.53
CA LEU A 775 2.75 17.45 -31.98
C LEU A 775 4.16 17.71 -32.55
N ALA A 776 5.06 18.35 -31.77
CA ALA A 776 6.46 18.50 -32.16
C ALA A 776 7.25 17.18 -32.12
N VAL A 777 6.74 16.15 -31.45
CA VAL A 777 7.42 14.85 -31.25
C VAL A 777 6.55 13.63 -31.57
N LEU A 778 5.22 13.82 -31.72
CA LEU A 778 4.24 12.77 -32.03
C LEU A 778 3.47 13.12 -33.30
N GLU A 779 3.17 12.10 -34.10
CA GLU A 779 2.35 12.26 -35.30
C GLU A 779 0.89 12.58 -34.93
N SER A 780 0.24 13.47 -35.72
CA SER A 780 -1.12 13.93 -35.47
C SER A 780 -2.20 12.85 -35.58
N ASN A 781 -1.91 11.76 -36.31
CA ASN A 781 -2.83 10.63 -36.51
C ASN A 781 -2.87 9.65 -35.34
N ILE A 782 -1.88 9.71 -34.44
CA ILE A 782 -1.81 8.83 -33.26
C ILE A 782 -2.08 9.60 -31.95
N LEU A 783 -2.10 10.94 -31.98
CA LEU A 783 -2.26 11.74 -30.77
C LEU A 783 -3.73 11.89 -30.37
N TRP A 784 -4.06 11.49 -29.14
CA TRP A 784 -5.35 11.65 -28.50
C TRP A 784 -5.36 12.81 -27.51
N VAL A 785 -6.54 13.38 -27.25
CA VAL A 785 -6.73 14.50 -26.32
C VAL A 785 -7.67 14.08 -25.18
N ASN A 786 -7.14 14.02 -23.97
CA ASN A 786 -7.84 13.51 -22.78
C ASN A 786 -7.35 14.20 -21.51
N PRO A 787 -8.13 14.13 -20.39
CA PRO A 787 -7.63 14.50 -19.06
C PRO A 787 -6.53 13.54 -18.59
N ASP A 788 -5.84 13.91 -17.52
CA ASP A 788 -4.81 13.05 -16.90
C ASP A 788 -5.37 11.73 -16.38
N CYS A 789 -6.52 11.75 -15.71
CA CYS A 789 -7.12 10.57 -15.11
C CYS A 789 -8.65 10.74 -15.01
N GLY A 790 -9.34 9.79 -14.35
CA GLY A 790 -10.79 9.83 -14.11
C GLY A 790 -11.23 11.03 -13.27
N LEU A 791 -12.42 11.57 -13.55
CA LEU A 791 -12.93 12.83 -13.01
C LEU A 791 -13.66 12.69 -11.66
N LYS A 792 -13.71 11.50 -11.10
CA LYS A 792 -14.45 11.09 -9.89
C LYS A 792 -14.26 12.02 -8.68
N THR A 793 -13.06 12.56 -8.50
CA THR A 793 -12.68 13.37 -7.34
C THR A 793 -13.01 14.85 -7.50
N ARG A 794 -13.36 15.30 -8.71
CA ARG A 794 -13.73 16.67 -9.02
C ARG A 794 -15.22 16.91 -8.90
N LYS A 795 -15.62 18.19 -8.99
CA LYS A 795 -17.03 18.60 -9.03
C LYS A 795 -17.40 19.06 -10.43
N TYR A 796 -18.67 18.94 -10.81
CA TYR A 796 -19.15 19.39 -12.13
C TYR A 796 -18.81 20.85 -12.46
N PRO A 797 -18.88 21.84 -11.54
CA PRO A 797 -18.45 23.21 -11.82
C PRO A 797 -16.97 23.36 -12.21
N GLU A 798 -16.12 22.41 -11.86
CA GLU A 798 -14.70 22.39 -12.24
C GLU A 798 -14.50 21.62 -13.55
N VAL A 799 -15.17 20.48 -13.69
CA VAL A 799 -15.03 19.56 -14.81
C VAL A 799 -15.59 20.12 -16.11
N LEU A 800 -16.80 20.70 -16.09
CA LEU A 800 -17.45 21.16 -17.32
C LEU A 800 -16.63 22.21 -18.05
N PRO A 801 -16.18 23.32 -17.43
CA PRO A 801 -15.37 24.30 -18.13
C PRO A 801 -13.98 23.76 -18.54
N ALA A 802 -13.39 22.85 -17.78
CA ALA A 802 -12.12 22.24 -18.15
C ALA A 802 -12.23 21.34 -19.40
N LEU A 803 -13.27 20.51 -19.49
CA LEU A 803 -13.54 19.69 -20.67
C LEU A 803 -13.96 20.56 -21.87
N THR A 804 -14.69 21.66 -21.65
CA THR A 804 -15.00 22.63 -22.70
C THR A 804 -13.72 23.22 -23.29
N ALA A 805 -12.78 23.66 -22.46
CA ALA A 805 -11.49 24.18 -22.90
C ALA A 805 -10.66 23.11 -23.65
N MET A 806 -10.71 21.86 -23.19
CA MET A 806 -10.02 20.72 -23.83
C MET A 806 -10.55 20.47 -25.25
N VAL A 807 -11.86 20.38 -25.41
CA VAL A 807 -12.46 20.14 -26.73
C VAL A 807 -12.26 21.34 -27.66
N ALA A 808 -12.36 22.57 -27.14
CA ALA A 808 -12.10 23.77 -27.91
C ALA A 808 -10.65 23.84 -28.42
N ALA A 809 -9.66 23.46 -27.61
CA ALA A 809 -8.26 23.38 -28.00
C ALA A 809 -8.03 22.33 -29.10
N ALA A 810 -8.63 21.13 -28.96
CA ALA A 810 -8.54 20.11 -29.99
C ALA A 810 -9.12 20.59 -31.33
N LYS A 811 -10.29 21.23 -31.34
CA LYS A 811 -10.93 21.79 -32.53
C LYS A 811 -10.10 22.91 -33.17
N LEU A 812 -9.53 23.81 -32.37
CA LEU A 812 -8.64 24.85 -32.84
C LEU A 812 -7.46 24.27 -33.62
N LEU A 813 -6.78 23.28 -33.05
CA LEU A 813 -5.62 22.65 -33.65
C LEU A 813 -5.98 21.81 -34.88
N ARG A 814 -7.13 21.11 -34.89
CA ARG A 814 -7.65 20.43 -36.09
C ARG A 814 -7.80 21.40 -37.25
N THR A 815 -8.35 22.60 -36.99
CA THR A 815 -8.51 23.65 -38.01
C THR A 815 -7.16 24.17 -38.52
N GLN A 816 -6.21 24.41 -37.63
CA GLN A 816 -4.87 24.85 -38.00
C GLN A 816 -4.12 23.80 -38.86
N LEU A 817 -4.18 22.52 -38.45
CA LEU A 817 -3.54 21.42 -39.17
C LEU A 817 -4.18 21.18 -40.55
N ALA A 818 -5.49 21.39 -40.69
CA ALA A 818 -6.17 21.33 -41.99
C ALA A 818 -5.78 22.49 -42.92
N SER A 819 -5.52 23.69 -42.37
CA SER A 819 -5.13 24.88 -43.13
C SER A 819 -3.65 24.86 -43.54
N ALA A 820 -2.83 24.03 -42.86
CA ALA A 820 -1.39 23.88 -43.16
C ALA A 820 -1.09 22.84 -44.27
N LYS A 821 -2.09 21.99 -44.60
CA LYS A 821 -2.06 21.04 -45.71
C LYS A 821 -2.56 21.71 -47.01
#